data_7b100a93c82cf51e0a465c18789a66b6
#
_entry.id   7b100a93c82cf51e0a465c18789a66b6
#
_cell.length_a   1.000
_cell.length_b   1.000
_cell.length_c   1.000
_cell.angle_alpha   90.00
_cell.angle_beta   90.00
_cell.angle_gamma   90.00
#
_symmetry.space_group_name_H-M   'P 1'
#
loop_
_entity.id
_entity.type
_entity.pdbx_description
1 polymer ?
#
loop_
_entity_poly.entity_id
_entity_poly.type
_entity_poly.pdbx_seq_one_letter_code
_entity_poly.pdbx_strand_id
1 'polypeptide(L)'
;MSKGVRPTMTTATHEETLGFQTEVKQLLNLMIHSLYSNREIFLRELISNAADACDKLRYAALDNDSLYEGDSELRIEIEHDNDAGTVTIRDNGIGMNREDVVTNLGTIARSGTAEFLKQLSGEQQKDARLIGQFGVGFYSGFIVADEITVRTRKAGDEAAAGVEWRSRGEGEFTVADVEREQHGTEIILHLKEDAAEFADDFRLQSLVRKYSDHIEVPVKMPRTETARDDDGNEVEGSEVTTWENVNEATALWVRPKSEVSDDEYKAFYKHIAHDFSDPLSWSHNKVEGKLEYTSLLYVPGRAPFDLYERDGARGVKLYVQRVFIMDDAEQFLPLYLRFIKGVLDTRDLSLNVSRELLQQDPQVDRIKSALTKRALDMLKKLAKDKEAYQGFWNTFGSVLKEGPAEDFANREKIAELLRFSTTHNDSATQDQSLADYVSRMPEGQDRIYYIVADGFNAARNSPHLEIFRKKGIEVVLLHDRIDEWLMSHLTEFDGHKLVDVAKGDLDLGDVENEDEKKAQEETAKAKEDLVKRVKDALGEEVQEVRVTHRLTDSPACVVLPEHEMGFQMRRIMEAAGQNVPEVKPILELNPEHALVSRLEGTEGDGFNDLSRILLDQAIIAEGGHLDDPAAYVKRLNALLSA
;
A
#
# COMPACT_ATOMS: atom_id res chain seq x y z
N MET A 1 62.34 -8.47 -63.64
CA MET A 1 62.03 -8.72 -62.22
C MET A 1 60.53 -8.59 -62.04
N SER A 2 59.84 -9.75 -62.17
CA SER A 2 58.36 -9.81 -62.02
C SER A 2 58.00 -10.09 -60.59
N LYS A 3 57.24 -9.19 -59.94
CA LYS A 3 56.66 -9.41 -58.59
C LYS A 3 55.35 -10.18 -58.76
N GLY A 4 55.34 -11.42 -58.27
CA GLY A 4 54.17 -12.27 -58.22
C GLY A 4 53.17 -11.77 -57.20
N VAL A 5 51.92 -11.53 -57.59
CA VAL A 5 50.77 -11.27 -56.74
C VAL A 5 50.25 -12.63 -56.24
N ARG A 6 50.27 -12.85 -54.94
CA ARG A 6 49.60 -14.00 -54.31
C ARG A 6 48.06 -13.76 -54.26
N PRO A 7 47.21 -14.70 -54.65
CA PRO A 7 45.80 -14.55 -54.45
C PRO A 7 45.45 -14.79 -52.97
N THR A 8 44.78 -13.85 -52.35
CA THR A 8 44.11 -13.99 -51.05
C THR A 8 42.92 -14.95 -51.22
N MET A 9 42.99 -16.12 -50.60
CA MET A 9 41.86 -17.01 -50.42
C MET A 9 40.91 -16.37 -49.42
N THR A 10 39.78 -15.88 -49.87
CA THR A 10 38.59 -15.58 -49.07
C THR A 10 37.94 -16.91 -48.67
N THR A 11 38.13 -17.32 -47.41
CA THR A 11 37.31 -18.38 -46.79
C THR A 11 35.88 -17.87 -46.68
N ALA A 12 34.99 -18.37 -47.51
CA ALA A 12 33.54 -18.17 -47.32
C ALA A 12 33.15 -18.91 -46.03
N THR A 13 32.84 -18.16 -44.97
CA THR A 13 32.18 -18.70 -43.80
C THR A 13 30.78 -19.16 -44.22
N HIS A 14 30.57 -20.46 -44.14
CA HIS A 14 29.25 -21.07 -44.36
C HIS A 14 28.43 -20.78 -43.10
N GLU A 15 27.61 -19.73 -43.11
CA GLU A 15 26.66 -19.42 -42.05
C GLU A 15 25.38 -20.20 -42.34
N GLU A 16 25.05 -21.16 -41.49
CA GLU A 16 23.83 -21.98 -41.58
C GLU A 16 22.89 -21.56 -40.46
N THR A 17 21.68 -21.12 -40.82
CA THR A 17 20.63 -20.80 -39.84
C THR A 17 19.83 -22.07 -39.53
N LEU A 18 19.98 -22.59 -38.31
CA LEU A 18 19.23 -23.76 -37.83
C LEU A 18 18.06 -23.30 -36.95
N GLY A 19 16.90 -23.92 -37.14
CA GLY A 19 15.73 -23.74 -36.30
C GLY A 19 15.85 -24.49 -34.96
N PHE A 20 15.36 -23.90 -33.87
CA PHE A 20 15.26 -24.60 -32.59
C PHE A 20 14.27 -25.76 -32.68
N GLN A 21 14.64 -26.93 -32.15
CA GLN A 21 13.75 -28.08 -31.98
C GLN A 21 13.19 -28.07 -30.57
N THR A 22 11.88 -28.35 -30.39
CA THR A 22 11.18 -28.29 -29.10
C THR A 22 10.70 -29.68 -28.71
N GLU A 23 11.04 -30.13 -27.50
CA GLU A 23 10.39 -31.27 -26.88
C GLU A 23 9.09 -30.81 -26.22
N VAL A 24 7.95 -31.04 -26.88
CA VAL A 24 6.61 -30.57 -26.44
C VAL A 24 6.26 -31.05 -25.06
N LYS A 25 6.59 -32.28 -24.67
CA LYS A 25 6.33 -32.85 -23.36
C LYS A 25 7.07 -32.07 -22.23
N GLN A 26 8.35 -31.74 -22.46
CA GLN A 26 9.12 -30.96 -21.47
C GLN A 26 8.63 -29.53 -21.39
N LEU A 27 8.25 -28.91 -22.51
CA LEU A 27 7.70 -27.57 -22.50
C LEU A 27 6.37 -27.51 -21.74
N LEU A 28 5.45 -28.45 -21.99
CA LEU A 28 4.19 -28.56 -21.23
C LEU A 28 4.44 -28.77 -19.75
N ASN A 29 5.38 -29.63 -19.39
CA ASN A 29 5.72 -29.88 -17.98
C ASN A 29 6.28 -28.63 -17.29
N LEU A 30 7.16 -27.89 -17.96
CA LEU A 30 7.64 -26.58 -17.45
C LEU A 30 6.51 -25.56 -17.30
N MET A 31 5.59 -25.50 -18.27
CA MET A 31 4.45 -24.60 -18.21
C MET A 31 3.50 -24.95 -17.06
N ILE A 32 3.18 -26.23 -16.88
CA ILE A 32 2.26 -26.71 -15.84
C ILE A 32 2.85 -26.51 -14.44
N HIS A 33 4.15 -26.79 -14.25
CA HIS A 33 4.76 -26.85 -12.91
C HIS A 33 5.60 -25.61 -12.53
N SER A 34 6.03 -24.81 -13.49
CA SER A 34 6.93 -23.67 -13.22
C SER A 34 6.30 -22.30 -13.43
N LEU A 35 5.25 -22.19 -14.25
CA LEU A 35 4.61 -20.89 -14.51
C LEU A 35 3.56 -20.52 -13.45
N TYR A 36 2.99 -21.49 -12.77
CA TYR A 36 1.91 -21.26 -11.84
C TYR A 36 2.29 -21.78 -10.45
N SER A 37 2.49 -20.86 -9.52
CA SER A 37 2.79 -21.17 -8.11
C SER A 37 1.55 -21.61 -7.31
N ASN A 38 0.35 -21.27 -7.79
CA ASN A 38 -0.92 -21.58 -7.13
C ASN A 38 -1.81 -22.44 -8.04
N ARG A 39 -2.23 -23.61 -7.54
CA ARG A 39 -3.11 -24.54 -8.27
C ARG A 39 -4.49 -23.95 -8.58
N GLU A 40 -5.03 -23.08 -7.72
CA GLU A 40 -6.36 -22.48 -7.86
C GLU A 40 -6.56 -21.71 -9.17
N ILE A 41 -5.47 -21.29 -9.81
CA ILE A 41 -5.46 -20.48 -11.03
C ILE A 41 -6.11 -21.20 -12.21
N PHE A 42 -6.15 -22.55 -12.22
CA PHE A 42 -6.77 -23.29 -13.32
C PHE A 42 -8.21 -22.84 -13.58
N LEU A 43 -8.99 -22.63 -12.50
CA LEU A 43 -10.40 -22.24 -12.64
C LEU A 43 -10.52 -20.81 -13.19
N ARG A 44 -9.69 -19.87 -12.70
CA ARG A 44 -9.62 -18.52 -13.25
C ARG A 44 -9.37 -18.50 -14.76
N GLU A 45 -8.38 -19.27 -15.20
CA GLU A 45 -8.00 -19.29 -16.61
C GLU A 45 -9.08 -19.90 -17.49
N LEU A 46 -9.72 -21.00 -17.05
CA LEU A 46 -10.79 -21.65 -17.81
C LEU A 46 -12.06 -20.79 -17.84
N ILE A 47 -12.45 -20.15 -16.75
CA ILE A 47 -13.57 -19.19 -16.72
C ILE A 47 -13.25 -17.99 -17.63
N SER A 48 -12.02 -17.47 -17.62
CA SER A 48 -11.62 -16.36 -18.50
C SER A 48 -11.73 -16.74 -19.97
N ASN A 49 -11.33 -17.96 -20.35
CA ASN A 49 -11.46 -18.45 -21.71
C ASN A 49 -12.93 -18.63 -22.12
N ALA A 50 -13.78 -19.11 -21.21
CA ALA A 50 -15.22 -19.25 -21.42
C ALA A 50 -15.89 -17.87 -21.60
N ALA A 51 -15.52 -16.88 -20.77
CA ALA A 51 -15.99 -15.51 -20.92
C ALA A 51 -15.57 -14.88 -22.26
N ASP A 52 -14.32 -15.10 -22.70
CA ASP A 52 -13.85 -14.69 -24.03
C ASP A 52 -14.66 -15.33 -25.16
N ALA A 53 -15.04 -16.61 -25.02
CA ALA A 53 -15.87 -17.30 -26.00
C ALA A 53 -17.28 -16.70 -26.07
N CYS A 54 -17.87 -16.34 -24.93
CA CYS A 54 -19.15 -15.64 -24.85
C CYS A 54 -19.07 -14.24 -25.48
N ASP A 55 -18.01 -13.48 -25.23
CA ASP A 55 -17.81 -12.16 -25.83
C ASP A 55 -17.62 -12.25 -27.36
N LYS A 56 -16.87 -13.24 -27.85
CA LYS A 56 -16.72 -13.49 -29.29
C LYS A 56 -18.07 -13.77 -29.95
N LEU A 57 -18.95 -14.58 -29.31
CA LEU A 57 -20.30 -14.82 -29.82
C LEU A 57 -21.11 -13.51 -29.83
N ARG A 58 -21.07 -12.75 -28.74
CA ARG A 58 -21.76 -11.45 -28.65
C ARG A 58 -21.36 -10.50 -29.79
N TYR A 59 -20.05 -10.42 -30.10
CA TYR A 59 -19.56 -9.63 -31.23
C TYR A 59 -20.01 -10.18 -32.58
N ALA A 60 -19.90 -11.47 -32.81
CA ALA A 60 -20.33 -12.08 -34.07
C ALA A 60 -21.85 -11.96 -34.28
N ALA A 61 -22.62 -12.00 -33.21
CA ALA A 61 -24.07 -11.86 -33.23
C ALA A 61 -24.56 -10.43 -33.53
N LEU A 62 -23.70 -9.40 -33.40
CA LEU A 62 -24.03 -8.04 -33.85
C LEU A 62 -24.36 -7.98 -35.34
N ASP A 63 -23.70 -8.81 -36.13
CA ASP A 63 -23.93 -8.90 -37.58
C ASP A 63 -24.93 -10.01 -37.94
N ASN A 64 -25.09 -11.03 -37.09
CA ASN A 64 -25.95 -12.17 -37.33
C ASN A 64 -26.48 -12.77 -35.99
N ASP A 65 -27.64 -12.33 -35.54
CA ASP A 65 -28.27 -12.75 -34.28
C ASP A 65 -28.71 -14.23 -34.28
N SER A 66 -28.83 -14.87 -35.45
CA SER A 66 -29.14 -16.30 -35.54
C SER A 66 -28.06 -17.21 -34.95
N LEU A 67 -26.85 -16.68 -34.70
CA LEU A 67 -25.76 -17.41 -34.05
C LEU A 67 -26.07 -17.77 -32.58
N TYR A 68 -27.02 -17.07 -31.94
CA TYR A 68 -27.50 -17.45 -30.60
C TYR A 68 -28.36 -18.72 -30.59
N GLU A 69 -28.81 -19.18 -31.74
CA GLU A 69 -29.65 -20.40 -31.90
C GLU A 69 -30.83 -20.44 -30.93
N GLY A 70 -31.37 -19.27 -30.56
CA GLY A 70 -32.49 -19.10 -29.66
C GLY A 70 -32.14 -18.95 -28.17
N ASP A 71 -30.87 -19.07 -27.80
CA ASP A 71 -30.40 -18.88 -26.42
C ASP A 71 -29.41 -17.70 -26.34
N SER A 72 -29.92 -16.49 -26.15
CA SER A 72 -29.13 -15.26 -26.06
C SER A 72 -28.60 -14.96 -24.65
N GLU A 73 -28.98 -15.76 -23.64
CA GLU A 73 -28.47 -15.62 -22.28
C GLU A 73 -27.10 -16.28 -22.14
N LEU A 74 -26.05 -15.50 -22.39
CA LEU A 74 -24.67 -15.98 -22.24
C LEU A 74 -24.38 -16.32 -20.78
N ARG A 75 -23.79 -17.49 -20.55
CA ARG A 75 -23.46 -17.98 -19.23
C ARG A 75 -22.32 -18.99 -19.24
N ILE A 76 -21.75 -19.19 -18.06
CA ILE A 76 -20.79 -20.24 -17.76
C ILE A 76 -21.42 -21.13 -16.69
N GLU A 77 -21.38 -22.44 -16.88
CA GLU A 77 -21.91 -23.43 -15.95
C GLU A 77 -20.75 -24.28 -15.42
N ILE A 78 -20.72 -24.47 -14.09
CA ILE A 78 -19.71 -25.28 -13.42
C ILE A 78 -20.42 -26.33 -12.57
N GLU A 79 -20.02 -27.58 -12.73
CA GLU A 79 -20.49 -28.69 -11.91
C GLU A 79 -19.34 -29.66 -11.61
N HIS A 80 -19.50 -30.48 -10.60
CA HIS A 80 -18.57 -31.56 -10.29
C HIS A 80 -19.31 -32.87 -10.07
N ASP A 81 -18.59 -33.95 -10.25
CA ASP A 81 -19.03 -35.31 -9.94
C ASP A 81 -17.96 -35.98 -9.08
N ASN A 82 -18.30 -36.22 -7.79
CA ASN A 82 -17.39 -36.83 -6.82
C ASN A 82 -17.10 -38.29 -7.13
N ASP A 83 -18.08 -39.02 -7.68
CA ASP A 83 -17.93 -40.44 -7.97
C ASP A 83 -17.05 -40.66 -9.20
N ALA A 84 -17.19 -39.79 -10.21
CA ALA A 84 -16.36 -39.78 -11.39
C ALA A 84 -15.01 -39.05 -11.18
N GLY A 85 -14.86 -38.27 -10.11
CA GLY A 85 -13.68 -37.43 -9.85
C GLY A 85 -13.49 -36.34 -10.90
N THR A 86 -14.58 -35.69 -11.32
CA THR A 86 -14.53 -34.72 -12.41
C THR A 86 -15.05 -33.34 -12.00
N VAL A 87 -14.49 -32.30 -12.63
CA VAL A 87 -15.04 -30.93 -12.66
C VAL A 87 -15.33 -30.57 -14.11
N THR A 88 -16.52 -30.11 -14.39
CA THR A 88 -16.97 -29.74 -15.74
C THR A 88 -17.27 -28.24 -15.78
N ILE A 89 -16.73 -27.57 -16.81
CA ILE A 89 -16.96 -26.15 -17.08
C ILE A 89 -17.54 -26.04 -18.47
N ARG A 90 -18.73 -25.43 -18.60
CA ARG A 90 -19.45 -25.21 -19.86
C ARG A 90 -19.64 -23.74 -20.13
N ASP A 91 -19.51 -23.33 -21.39
CA ASP A 91 -19.98 -22.04 -21.90
C ASP A 91 -20.92 -22.23 -23.08
N ASN A 92 -21.86 -21.31 -23.26
CA ASN A 92 -22.65 -21.18 -24.47
C ASN A 92 -22.13 -20.07 -25.39
N GLY A 93 -20.79 -19.94 -25.48
CA GLY A 93 -20.08 -18.99 -26.35
C GLY A 93 -20.00 -19.46 -27.81
N ILE A 94 -19.06 -18.86 -28.56
CA ILE A 94 -18.91 -19.09 -30.00
C ILE A 94 -18.56 -20.55 -30.38
N GLY A 95 -17.97 -21.32 -29.45
CA GLY A 95 -17.50 -22.66 -29.70
C GLY A 95 -16.37 -22.77 -30.76
N MET A 96 -16.05 -23.99 -31.17
CA MET A 96 -14.97 -24.30 -32.10
C MET A 96 -15.38 -25.40 -33.09
N ASN A 97 -14.97 -25.26 -34.33
CA ASN A 97 -15.00 -26.37 -35.30
C ASN A 97 -13.72 -27.20 -35.20
N ARG A 98 -13.61 -28.26 -36.02
CA ARG A 98 -12.47 -29.17 -35.98
C ARG A 98 -11.13 -28.49 -36.30
N GLU A 99 -11.10 -27.55 -37.21
CA GLU A 99 -9.90 -26.79 -37.56
C GLU A 99 -9.48 -25.87 -36.40
N ASP A 100 -10.46 -25.18 -35.82
CA ASP A 100 -10.24 -24.34 -34.64
C ASP A 100 -9.67 -25.15 -33.44
N VAL A 101 -10.20 -26.36 -33.19
CA VAL A 101 -9.75 -27.27 -32.13
C VAL A 101 -8.29 -27.68 -32.34
N VAL A 102 -7.95 -28.21 -33.54
CA VAL A 102 -6.58 -28.62 -33.85
C VAL A 102 -5.61 -27.45 -33.79
N THR A 103 -6.06 -26.29 -34.22
CA THR A 103 -5.23 -25.08 -34.28
C THR A 103 -5.02 -24.46 -32.91
N ASN A 104 -6.07 -24.31 -32.10
CA ASN A 104 -6.03 -23.56 -30.83
C ASN A 104 -5.67 -24.44 -29.62
N LEU A 105 -6.11 -25.71 -29.60
CA LEU A 105 -5.80 -26.64 -28.51
C LEU A 105 -4.62 -27.58 -28.85
N GLY A 106 -4.27 -27.70 -30.11
CA GLY A 106 -3.13 -28.53 -30.58
C GLY A 106 -1.81 -27.76 -30.73
N THR A 107 -1.83 -26.42 -30.56
CA THR A 107 -0.62 -25.58 -30.69
C THR A 107 -0.41 -24.78 -29.42
N ILE A 108 0.67 -25.06 -28.72
CA ILE A 108 1.02 -24.36 -27.45
C ILE A 108 1.39 -22.90 -27.77
N ALA A 109 0.96 -21.97 -26.88
CA ALA A 109 1.17 -20.53 -27.01
C ALA A 109 0.50 -19.89 -28.23
N ARG A 110 -0.52 -20.52 -28.81
CA ARG A 110 -1.37 -19.93 -29.83
C ARG A 110 -2.70 -19.49 -29.21
N SER A 111 -3.05 -18.22 -29.40
CA SER A 111 -4.27 -17.65 -28.88
C SER A 111 -5.25 -17.30 -30.00
N GLY A 112 -6.37 -18.01 -30.08
CA GLY A 112 -7.49 -17.64 -30.94
C GLY A 112 -8.13 -16.30 -30.56
N THR A 113 -7.94 -15.84 -29.32
CA THR A 113 -8.35 -14.52 -28.83
C THR A 113 -7.45 -13.42 -29.40
N ALA A 114 -6.14 -13.62 -29.43
CA ALA A 114 -5.20 -12.68 -30.05
C ALA A 114 -5.41 -12.59 -31.60
N GLU A 115 -5.77 -13.69 -32.26
CA GLU A 115 -6.10 -13.68 -33.68
C GLU A 115 -7.41 -12.95 -33.96
N PHE A 116 -8.43 -13.15 -33.15
CA PHE A 116 -9.71 -12.45 -33.25
C PHE A 116 -9.54 -10.93 -33.04
N LEU A 117 -8.77 -10.50 -32.05
CA LEU A 117 -8.47 -9.08 -31.82
C LEU A 117 -7.83 -8.40 -33.05
N LYS A 118 -6.98 -9.09 -33.81
CA LYS A 118 -6.35 -8.55 -35.04
C LYS A 118 -7.36 -8.34 -36.19
N GLN A 119 -8.49 -9.01 -36.16
CA GLN A 119 -9.53 -8.89 -37.19
C GLN A 119 -10.50 -7.72 -36.89
N LEU A 120 -10.54 -7.22 -35.66
CA LEU A 120 -11.39 -6.12 -35.26
C LEU A 120 -10.82 -4.77 -35.73
N SER A 121 -11.70 -3.83 -36.10
CA SER A 121 -11.31 -2.45 -36.41
C SER A 121 -10.87 -1.68 -35.15
N GLY A 122 -10.09 -0.59 -35.29
CA GLY A 122 -9.44 0.11 -34.19
C GLY A 122 -10.35 0.51 -33.02
N GLU A 123 -11.63 0.88 -33.25
CA GLU A 123 -12.59 1.17 -32.18
C GLU A 123 -13.14 -0.12 -31.54
N GLN A 124 -13.52 -1.08 -32.36
CA GLN A 124 -13.98 -2.40 -31.91
C GLN A 124 -12.90 -3.15 -31.10
N GLN A 125 -11.63 -2.99 -31.45
CA GLN A 125 -10.51 -3.57 -30.71
C GLN A 125 -10.38 -2.99 -29.30
N LYS A 126 -10.69 -1.70 -29.12
CA LYS A 126 -10.71 -1.05 -27.80
C LYS A 126 -11.89 -1.49 -26.95
N ASP A 127 -13.02 -1.79 -27.56
CA ASP A 127 -14.23 -2.23 -26.86
C ASP A 127 -14.21 -3.73 -26.54
N ALA A 128 -13.42 -4.53 -27.29
CA ALA A 128 -13.26 -5.95 -27.04
C ALA A 128 -12.46 -6.21 -25.74
N ARG A 129 -13.11 -6.82 -24.77
CA ARG A 129 -12.59 -7.05 -23.41
C ARG A 129 -11.96 -8.44 -23.25
N LEU A 130 -11.30 -8.93 -24.29
CA LEU A 130 -10.78 -10.28 -24.35
C LEU A 130 -9.47 -10.43 -23.58
N ILE A 131 -9.38 -11.44 -22.74
CA ILE A 131 -8.34 -11.61 -21.71
C ILE A 131 -7.29 -12.66 -22.11
N GLY A 132 -7.69 -13.72 -22.80
CA GLY A 132 -6.87 -14.91 -23.12
C GLY A 132 -5.85 -14.71 -24.24
N GLN A 133 -4.94 -13.75 -24.13
CA GLN A 133 -4.02 -13.37 -25.21
C GLN A 133 -2.80 -14.29 -25.36
N PHE A 134 -2.40 -15.03 -24.31
CA PHE A 134 -1.14 -15.79 -24.29
C PHE A 134 -1.25 -17.21 -24.88
N GLY A 135 -2.46 -17.78 -24.97
CA GLY A 135 -2.68 -19.13 -25.50
C GLY A 135 -2.13 -20.26 -24.64
N VAL A 136 -1.94 -20.02 -23.36
CA VAL A 136 -1.40 -21.01 -22.39
C VAL A 136 -2.34 -21.29 -21.23
N GLY A 137 -3.30 -20.42 -20.96
CA GLY A 137 -4.22 -20.54 -19.83
C GLY A 137 -5.02 -21.85 -19.80
N PHE A 138 -5.39 -22.38 -20.97
CA PHE A 138 -6.08 -23.67 -21.08
C PHE A 138 -5.30 -24.83 -20.45
N TYR A 139 -3.98 -24.87 -20.66
CA TYR A 139 -3.13 -25.95 -20.15
C TYR A 139 -2.96 -25.92 -18.63
N SER A 140 -3.37 -24.84 -17.96
CA SER A 140 -3.42 -24.80 -16.48
C SER A 140 -4.34 -25.87 -15.90
N GLY A 141 -5.32 -26.36 -16.66
CA GLY A 141 -6.18 -27.49 -16.26
C GLY A 141 -5.39 -28.76 -15.92
N PHE A 142 -4.23 -29.00 -16.55
CA PHE A 142 -3.37 -30.14 -16.24
C PHE A 142 -2.62 -30.02 -14.88
N ILE A 143 -2.69 -28.86 -14.21
CA ILE A 143 -2.20 -28.73 -12.83
C ILE A 143 -3.02 -29.64 -11.91
N VAL A 144 -4.33 -29.74 -12.14
CA VAL A 144 -5.30 -30.44 -11.29
C VAL A 144 -5.87 -31.71 -11.94
N ALA A 145 -5.72 -31.89 -13.25
CA ALA A 145 -6.29 -33.01 -14.00
C ALA A 145 -5.21 -33.90 -14.64
N ASP A 146 -5.45 -35.21 -14.65
CA ASP A 146 -4.65 -36.21 -15.36
C ASP A 146 -5.05 -36.33 -16.83
N GLU A 147 -6.31 -36.02 -17.12
CA GLU A 147 -6.88 -36.03 -18.47
C GLU A 147 -7.88 -34.88 -18.60
N ILE A 148 -7.85 -34.21 -19.74
CA ILE A 148 -8.82 -33.17 -20.12
C ILE A 148 -9.57 -33.62 -21.36
N THR A 149 -10.90 -33.59 -21.28
CA THR A 149 -11.80 -33.81 -22.42
C THR A 149 -12.49 -32.49 -22.75
N VAL A 150 -12.45 -32.08 -24.03
CA VAL A 150 -13.13 -30.88 -24.54
C VAL A 150 -14.15 -31.31 -25.58
N ARG A 151 -15.42 -30.94 -25.40
CA ARG A 151 -16.48 -31.14 -26.39
C ARG A 151 -16.98 -29.77 -26.84
N THR A 152 -16.98 -29.52 -28.12
CA THR A 152 -17.32 -28.19 -28.63
C THR A 152 -18.03 -28.28 -29.99
N ARG A 153 -18.89 -27.30 -30.25
CA ARG A 153 -19.49 -27.05 -31.55
C ARG A 153 -19.54 -25.54 -31.80
N LYS A 154 -19.14 -25.12 -32.98
CA LYS A 154 -19.16 -23.70 -33.35
C LYS A 154 -20.61 -23.25 -33.60
N ALA A 155 -20.94 -22.06 -33.15
CA ALA A 155 -22.26 -21.46 -33.39
C ALA A 155 -22.52 -21.29 -34.89
N GLY A 156 -23.72 -21.70 -35.30
CA GLY A 156 -24.15 -21.73 -36.70
C GLY A 156 -23.76 -23.02 -37.49
N ASP A 157 -22.97 -23.93 -36.92
CA ASP A 157 -22.69 -25.23 -37.51
C ASP A 157 -23.80 -26.25 -37.13
N GLU A 158 -23.97 -27.32 -37.93
CA GLU A 158 -24.94 -28.40 -37.66
C GLU A 158 -24.52 -29.22 -36.42
N ALA A 159 -25.48 -29.88 -35.75
CA ALA A 159 -25.23 -30.71 -34.56
C ALA A 159 -24.18 -31.81 -34.80
N ALA A 160 -24.14 -32.38 -36.00
CA ALA A 160 -23.15 -33.39 -36.42
C ALA A 160 -21.73 -32.86 -36.59
N ALA A 161 -21.53 -31.54 -36.58
CA ALA A 161 -20.21 -30.90 -36.67
C ALA A 161 -19.53 -30.72 -35.29
N GLY A 162 -20.08 -31.27 -34.22
CA GLY A 162 -19.46 -31.29 -32.90
C GLY A 162 -18.14 -32.07 -32.90
N VAL A 163 -17.22 -31.66 -32.05
CA VAL A 163 -15.85 -32.19 -31.94
C VAL A 163 -15.51 -32.53 -30.51
N GLU A 164 -14.96 -33.70 -30.25
CA GLU A 164 -14.33 -34.07 -29.00
C GLU A 164 -12.80 -34.07 -29.16
N TRP A 165 -12.13 -33.35 -28.27
CA TRP A 165 -10.68 -33.37 -28.13
C TRP A 165 -10.33 -33.95 -26.75
N ARG A 166 -9.30 -34.79 -26.67
CA ARG A 166 -8.87 -35.41 -25.44
C ARG A 166 -7.33 -35.49 -25.35
N SER A 167 -6.77 -35.18 -24.20
CA SER A 167 -5.34 -35.29 -23.95
C SER A 167 -5.03 -35.54 -22.46
N ARG A 168 -3.85 -36.16 -22.25
CA ARG A 168 -3.24 -36.33 -20.92
C ARG A 168 -2.08 -35.34 -20.64
N GLY A 169 -1.89 -34.35 -21.49
CA GLY A 169 -0.78 -33.41 -21.35
C GLY A 169 0.60 -34.00 -21.64
N GLU A 170 0.68 -35.17 -22.32
CA GLU A 170 1.94 -35.85 -22.62
C GLU A 170 2.48 -35.54 -24.02
N GLY A 171 1.96 -34.51 -24.67
CA GLY A 171 2.40 -34.09 -26.01
C GLY A 171 1.57 -34.67 -27.14
N GLU A 172 0.56 -35.49 -26.86
CA GLU A 172 -0.37 -36.07 -27.81
C GLU A 172 -1.83 -35.75 -27.42
N PHE A 173 -2.69 -35.71 -28.42
CA PHE A 173 -4.13 -35.55 -28.27
C PHE A 173 -4.90 -36.33 -29.33
N THR A 174 -6.14 -36.65 -29.03
CA THR A 174 -7.09 -37.27 -29.96
C THR A 174 -8.18 -36.31 -30.34
N VAL A 175 -8.70 -36.38 -31.56
CA VAL A 175 -9.83 -35.60 -32.06
C VAL A 175 -10.82 -36.53 -32.73
N ALA A 176 -12.07 -36.51 -32.26
CA ALA A 176 -13.19 -37.31 -32.81
C ALA A 176 -14.37 -36.39 -33.14
N ASP A 177 -15.19 -36.80 -34.11
CA ASP A 177 -16.45 -36.15 -34.39
C ASP A 177 -17.52 -36.68 -33.42
N VAL A 178 -18.33 -35.79 -32.87
CA VAL A 178 -19.40 -36.12 -31.94
C VAL A 178 -20.66 -35.32 -32.29
N GLU A 179 -21.83 -35.87 -32.02
CA GLU A 179 -23.09 -35.13 -32.13
C GLU A 179 -23.28 -34.23 -30.92
N ARG A 180 -23.50 -32.93 -31.14
CA ARG A 180 -23.70 -31.94 -30.08
C ARG A 180 -24.77 -30.91 -30.48
N GLU A 181 -25.91 -30.96 -29.81
CA GLU A 181 -27.07 -30.10 -30.12
C GLU A 181 -26.80 -28.61 -29.78
N GLN A 182 -26.08 -28.33 -28.70
CA GLN A 182 -25.80 -26.97 -28.25
C GLN A 182 -24.42 -26.48 -28.75
N HIS A 183 -24.36 -25.23 -29.21
CA HIS A 183 -23.06 -24.57 -29.49
C HIS A 183 -22.31 -24.28 -28.18
N GLY A 184 -21.07 -23.80 -28.29
CA GLY A 184 -20.21 -23.50 -27.15
C GLY A 184 -19.24 -24.62 -26.81
N THR A 185 -18.63 -24.56 -25.63
CA THR A 185 -17.57 -25.47 -25.23
C THR A 185 -17.83 -26.06 -23.85
N GLU A 186 -17.56 -27.35 -23.70
CA GLU A 186 -17.57 -28.10 -22.47
C GLU A 186 -16.17 -28.64 -22.21
N ILE A 187 -15.60 -28.35 -21.03
CA ILE A 187 -14.28 -28.82 -20.59
C ILE A 187 -14.50 -29.71 -19.37
N ILE A 188 -14.11 -30.98 -19.48
CA ILE A 188 -14.20 -31.97 -18.41
C ILE A 188 -12.78 -32.25 -17.90
N LEU A 189 -12.53 -31.92 -16.65
CA LEU A 189 -11.26 -32.17 -15.95
C LEU A 189 -11.39 -33.46 -15.15
N HIS A 190 -10.62 -34.51 -15.50
CA HIS A 190 -10.50 -35.72 -14.71
C HIS A 190 -9.43 -35.46 -13.64
N LEU A 191 -9.85 -35.24 -12.40
CA LEU A 191 -8.99 -34.74 -11.33
C LEU A 191 -7.95 -35.79 -10.89
N LYS A 192 -6.75 -35.31 -10.58
CA LYS A 192 -5.73 -36.08 -9.88
C LYS A 192 -6.18 -36.42 -8.46
N GLU A 193 -5.64 -37.49 -7.89
CA GLU A 193 -5.92 -37.87 -6.50
C GLU A 193 -5.60 -36.74 -5.49
N ASP A 194 -4.50 -36.01 -5.72
CA ASP A 194 -4.06 -34.89 -4.88
C ASP A 194 -4.79 -33.56 -5.17
N ALA A 195 -5.75 -33.56 -6.07
CA ALA A 195 -6.60 -32.44 -6.46
C ALA A 195 -8.10 -32.69 -6.19
N ALA A 196 -8.45 -33.75 -5.48
CA ALA A 196 -9.84 -34.11 -5.17
C ALA A 196 -10.57 -33.01 -4.37
N GLU A 197 -9.86 -32.12 -3.68
CA GLU A 197 -10.43 -30.96 -2.99
C GLU A 197 -11.23 -30.03 -3.88
N PHE A 198 -10.98 -30.02 -5.20
CA PHE A 198 -11.71 -29.19 -6.14
C PHE A 198 -13.05 -29.79 -6.61
N ALA A 199 -13.35 -31.04 -6.28
CA ALA A 199 -14.66 -31.64 -6.49
C ALA A 199 -15.59 -31.34 -5.30
N ASP A 200 -15.75 -30.06 -4.95
CA ASP A 200 -16.54 -29.60 -3.81
C ASP A 200 -17.20 -28.26 -4.13
N ASP A 201 -18.51 -28.16 -3.90
CA ASP A 201 -19.31 -26.97 -4.22
C ASP A 201 -18.80 -25.72 -3.52
N PHE A 202 -18.53 -25.81 -2.22
CA PHE A 202 -18.07 -24.66 -1.44
C PHE A 202 -16.71 -24.17 -1.93
N ARG A 203 -15.82 -25.12 -2.24
CA ARG A 203 -14.49 -24.80 -2.77
C ARG A 203 -14.58 -24.12 -4.12
N LEU A 204 -15.35 -24.66 -5.06
CA LEU A 204 -15.53 -24.06 -6.38
C LEU A 204 -16.20 -22.68 -6.30
N GLN A 205 -17.26 -22.51 -5.51
CA GLN A 205 -17.92 -21.23 -5.29
C GLN A 205 -16.93 -20.19 -4.72
N SER A 206 -16.14 -20.59 -3.72
CA SER A 206 -15.13 -19.71 -3.13
C SER A 206 -14.10 -19.24 -4.16
N LEU A 207 -13.65 -20.13 -5.06
CA LEU A 207 -12.71 -19.79 -6.13
C LEU A 207 -13.33 -18.88 -7.20
N VAL A 208 -14.60 -19.13 -7.58
CA VAL A 208 -15.31 -18.25 -8.51
C VAL A 208 -15.41 -16.84 -7.92
N ARG A 209 -15.84 -16.71 -6.67
CA ARG A 209 -15.94 -15.42 -5.98
C ARG A 209 -14.60 -14.72 -5.83
N LYS A 210 -13.53 -15.48 -5.56
CA LYS A 210 -12.19 -14.92 -5.41
C LYS A 210 -11.64 -14.38 -6.72
N TYR A 211 -11.75 -15.13 -7.82
CA TYR A 211 -11.01 -14.85 -9.06
C TYR A 211 -11.85 -14.28 -10.19
N SER A 212 -13.17 -14.53 -10.20
CA SER A 212 -14.07 -14.28 -11.32
C SER A 212 -15.37 -13.61 -10.93
N ASP A 213 -15.46 -13.02 -9.74
CA ASP A 213 -16.69 -12.43 -9.20
C ASP A 213 -17.26 -11.33 -10.10
N HIS A 214 -16.40 -10.56 -10.74
CA HIS A 214 -16.77 -9.34 -11.46
C HIS A 214 -16.70 -9.45 -13.00
N ILE A 215 -16.53 -10.65 -13.56
CA ILE A 215 -16.64 -10.86 -15.01
C ILE A 215 -18.10 -10.64 -15.45
N GLU A 216 -18.31 -10.13 -16.67
CA GLU A 216 -19.67 -9.77 -17.14
C GLU A 216 -20.57 -10.97 -17.47
N VAL A 217 -20.04 -12.17 -17.49
CA VAL A 217 -20.79 -13.39 -17.79
C VAL A 217 -21.20 -14.05 -16.46
N PRO A 218 -22.49 -14.35 -16.26
CA PRO A 218 -22.95 -15.12 -15.10
C PRO A 218 -22.29 -16.49 -15.05
N VAL A 219 -21.72 -16.82 -13.89
CA VAL A 219 -21.23 -18.18 -13.58
C VAL A 219 -22.27 -18.84 -12.71
N LYS A 220 -22.81 -19.97 -13.18
CA LYS A 220 -23.86 -20.72 -12.51
C LYS A 220 -23.34 -22.05 -11.99
N MET A 221 -23.81 -22.46 -10.81
CA MET A 221 -23.56 -23.79 -10.25
C MET A 221 -24.89 -24.44 -9.85
N PRO A 222 -24.98 -25.78 -9.91
CA PRO A 222 -26.18 -26.49 -9.52
C PRO A 222 -26.36 -26.43 -8.00
N ARG A 223 -27.56 -26.16 -7.56
CA ARG A 223 -27.98 -26.28 -6.17
C ARG A 223 -29.14 -27.25 -6.07
N THR A 224 -28.91 -28.35 -5.38
CA THR A 224 -29.93 -29.35 -5.13
C THR A 224 -30.58 -29.09 -3.78
N GLU A 225 -31.85 -28.82 -3.78
CA GLU A 225 -32.66 -28.65 -2.57
C GLU A 225 -33.75 -29.71 -2.54
N THR A 226 -34.01 -30.27 -1.36
CA THR A 226 -35.18 -31.14 -1.15
C THR A 226 -36.45 -30.29 -1.22
N ALA A 227 -37.38 -30.64 -2.10
CA ALA A 227 -38.64 -29.92 -2.19
C ALA A 227 -39.41 -29.99 -0.85
N ARG A 228 -40.06 -28.87 -0.49
CA ARG A 228 -40.90 -28.80 0.72
C ARG A 228 -42.36 -28.80 0.34
N ASP A 229 -43.16 -29.48 1.16
CA ASP A 229 -44.62 -29.44 1.02
C ASP A 229 -45.19 -28.07 1.45
N ASP A 230 -46.53 -27.89 1.26
CA ASP A 230 -47.23 -26.65 1.62
C ASP A 230 -47.14 -26.33 3.13
N ASP A 231 -46.82 -27.31 3.97
CA ASP A 231 -46.63 -27.17 5.42
C ASP A 231 -45.14 -26.94 5.80
N GLY A 232 -44.22 -26.87 4.81
CA GLY A 232 -42.78 -26.59 5.00
C GLY A 232 -41.93 -27.80 5.36
N ASN A 233 -42.47 -29.03 5.32
CA ASN A 233 -41.71 -30.24 5.58
C ASN A 233 -41.00 -30.74 4.33
N GLU A 234 -39.80 -31.29 4.48
CA GLU A 234 -39.02 -31.89 3.39
C GLU A 234 -39.73 -33.14 2.87
N VAL A 235 -39.95 -33.21 1.55
CA VAL A 235 -40.57 -34.36 0.88
C VAL A 235 -39.46 -35.32 0.45
N GLU A 236 -39.34 -36.46 1.13
CA GLU A 236 -38.30 -37.46 0.88
C GLU A 236 -38.37 -37.94 -0.60
N GLY A 237 -37.25 -37.87 -1.31
CA GLY A 237 -37.11 -38.28 -2.71
C GLY A 237 -37.51 -37.24 -3.76
N SER A 238 -37.82 -35.99 -3.38
CA SER A 238 -38.08 -34.89 -4.30
C SER A 238 -36.97 -33.85 -4.30
N GLU A 239 -35.83 -34.22 -4.86
CA GLU A 239 -34.72 -33.29 -5.08
C GLU A 239 -34.98 -32.45 -6.34
N VAL A 240 -34.87 -31.13 -6.20
CA VAL A 240 -34.94 -30.17 -7.32
C VAL A 240 -33.60 -29.50 -7.45
N THR A 241 -32.93 -29.70 -8.59
CA THR A 241 -31.70 -29.02 -8.91
C THR A 241 -31.98 -27.74 -9.69
N THR A 242 -31.56 -26.61 -9.16
CA THR A 242 -31.65 -25.30 -9.81
C THR A 242 -30.24 -24.75 -10.07
N TRP A 243 -30.09 -23.97 -11.13
CA TRP A 243 -28.81 -23.30 -11.45
C TRP A 243 -28.81 -21.90 -10.85
N GLU A 244 -27.95 -21.65 -9.89
CA GLU A 244 -27.82 -20.36 -9.21
C GLU A 244 -26.57 -19.62 -9.63
N ASN A 245 -26.66 -18.29 -9.73
CA ASN A 245 -25.49 -17.46 -9.98
C ASN A 245 -24.59 -17.45 -8.73
N VAL A 246 -23.31 -17.72 -8.92
CA VAL A 246 -22.32 -17.75 -7.83
C VAL A 246 -21.37 -16.56 -7.86
N ASN A 247 -21.37 -15.76 -8.94
CA ASN A 247 -20.64 -14.51 -9.06
C ASN A 247 -21.59 -13.31 -9.15
N GLU A 248 -21.09 -12.11 -8.86
CA GLU A 248 -21.86 -10.86 -8.98
C GLU A 248 -22.11 -10.46 -10.44
N ALA A 249 -21.34 -10.96 -11.39
CA ALA A 249 -21.39 -10.68 -12.83
C ALA A 249 -21.38 -9.18 -13.19
N THR A 250 -21.08 -8.31 -12.22
CA THR A 250 -20.97 -6.86 -12.39
C THR A 250 -19.80 -6.32 -11.58
N ALA A 251 -19.12 -5.33 -12.12
CA ALA A 251 -18.06 -4.62 -11.42
C ALA A 251 -18.57 -3.22 -11.05
N LEU A 252 -18.76 -2.95 -9.77
CA LEU A 252 -19.26 -1.67 -9.28
C LEU A 252 -18.44 -0.49 -9.83
N TRP A 253 -17.12 -0.65 -9.89
CA TRP A 253 -16.20 0.41 -10.35
C TRP A 253 -16.27 0.71 -11.85
N VAL A 254 -16.97 -0.11 -12.63
CA VAL A 254 -17.15 0.14 -14.07
C VAL A 254 -18.41 0.98 -14.33
N ARG A 255 -19.37 0.95 -13.41
CA ARG A 255 -20.62 1.71 -13.51
C ARG A 255 -20.36 3.22 -13.45
N PRO A 256 -21.14 4.05 -14.16
CA PRO A 256 -21.10 5.50 -13.99
C PRO A 256 -21.32 5.89 -12.52
N LYS A 257 -20.55 6.85 -12.01
CA LYS A 257 -20.67 7.32 -10.61
C LYS A 257 -22.08 7.77 -10.24
N SER A 258 -22.82 8.32 -11.20
CA SER A 258 -24.20 8.78 -11.00
C SER A 258 -25.20 7.66 -10.78
N GLU A 259 -24.82 6.42 -11.06
CA GLU A 259 -25.67 5.23 -10.95
C GLU A 259 -25.31 4.36 -9.74
N VAL A 260 -24.31 4.77 -8.97
CA VAL A 260 -23.86 4.06 -7.77
C VAL A 260 -24.19 4.89 -6.54
N SER A 261 -25.01 4.34 -5.65
CA SER A 261 -25.39 4.97 -4.39
C SER A 261 -24.27 4.89 -3.34
N ASP A 262 -24.33 5.76 -2.34
CA ASP A 262 -23.39 5.74 -1.21
C ASP A 262 -23.47 4.41 -0.44
N ASP A 263 -24.63 3.80 -0.32
CA ASP A 263 -24.81 2.52 0.36
C ASP A 263 -24.16 1.37 -0.42
N GLU A 264 -24.21 1.38 -1.76
CA GLU A 264 -23.50 0.42 -2.59
C GLU A 264 -21.98 0.58 -2.45
N TYR A 265 -21.44 1.83 -2.42
CA TYR A 265 -20.01 2.06 -2.16
C TYR A 265 -19.58 1.53 -0.79
N LYS A 266 -20.38 1.73 0.26
CA LYS A 266 -20.10 1.24 1.61
C LYS A 266 -20.18 -0.28 1.70
N ALA A 267 -21.21 -0.90 1.08
CA ALA A 267 -21.35 -2.35 1.03
C ALA A 267 -20.16 -2.99 0.30
N PHE A 268 -19.76 -2.41 -0.82
CA PHE A 268 -18.61 -2.88 -1.57
C PHE A 268 -17.31 -2.75 -0.78
N TYR A 269 -17.09 -1.64 -0.06
CA TYR A 269 -15.94 -1.50 0.83
C TYR A 269 -15.87 -2.62 1.87
N LYS A 270 -17.00 -2.90 2.55
CA LYS A 270 -17.08 -3.97 3.57
C LYS A 270 -16.72 -5.32 2.99
N HIS A 271 -17.17 -5.59 1.77
CA HIS A 271 -16.85 -6.82 1.05
C HIS A 271 -15.36 -6.95 0.74
N ILE A 272 -14.73 -5.93 0.12
CA ILE A 272 -13.34 -6.03 -0.34
C ILE A 272 -12.31 -5.88 0.78
N ALA A 273 -12.63 -5.11 1.84
CA ALA A 273 -11.75 -4.85 2.97
C ALA A 273 -11.95 -5.84 4.13
N HIS A 274 -12.98 -6.71 4.05
CA HIS A 274 -13.40 -7.59 5.15
C HIS A 274 -13.62 -6.83 6.47
N ASP A 275 -14.11 -5.59 6.35
CA ASP A 275 -14.41 -4.70 7.46
C ASP A 275 -15.92 -4.55 7.63
N PHE A 276 -16.41 -4.52 8.86
CA PHE A 276 -17.83 -4.35 9.17
C PHE A 276 -18.22 -2.89 9.37
N SER A 277 -17.25 -1.98 9.48
CA SER A 277 -17.49 -0.54 9.62
C SER A 277 -17.61 0.17 8.28
N ASP A 278 -18.25 1.32 8.28
CA ASP A 278 -18.31 2.17 7.09
C ASP A 278 -16.94 2.85 6.84
N PRO A 279 -16.54 3.09 5.58
CA PRO A 279 -15.37 3.88 5.25
C PRO A 279 -15.62 5.37 5.58
N LEU A 280 -14.57 6.10 5.94
CA LEU A 280 -14.63 7.55 6.17
C LEU A 280 -14.81 8.34 4.86
N SER A 281 -14.23 7.85 3.79
CA SER A 281 -14.27 8.51 2.47
C SER A 281 -13.93 7.52 1.37
N TRP A 282 -14.37 7.83 0.14
CA TRP A 282 -14.00 7.07 -1.05
C TRP A 282 -13.80 7.97 -2.26
N SER A 283 -13.10 7.44 -3.24
CA SER A 283 -12.86 8.13 -4.51
C SER A 283 -12.92 7.15 -5.67
N HIS A 284 -13.93 7.29 -6.51
CA HIS A 284 -14.13 6.49 -7.71
C HIS A 284 -13.68 7.31 -8.93
N ASN A 285 -12.75 6.79 -9.73
CA ASN A 285 -12.18 7.50 -10.88
C ASN A 285 -11.99 6.57 -12.05
N LYS A 286 -12.37 7.04 -13.23
CA LYS A 286 -12.06 6.46 -14.52
C LYS A 286 -11.11 7.39 -15.25
N VAL A 287 -9.99 6.87 -15.69
CA VAL A 287 -8.96 7.58 -16.45
C VAL A 287 -8.90 7.00 -17.84
N GLU A 288 -9.03 7.85 -18.86
CA GLU A 288 -8.99 7.48 -20.27
C GLU A 288 -7.88 8.27 -20.97
N GLY A 289 -7.21 7.67 -21.95
CA GLY A 289 -6.17 8.34 -22.73
C GLY A 289 -4.98 7.44 -23.04
N LYS A 290 -3.76 7.92 -22.75
CA LYS A 290 -2.53 7.13 -22.96
C LYS A 290 -2.36 5.99 -21.95
N LEU A 291 -3.07 6.04 -20.86
CA LEU A 291 -3.12 5.06 -19.80
C LEU A 291 -4.58 4.96 -19.37
N GLU A 292 -5.14 3.77 -19.47
CA GLU A 292 -6.55 3.52 -19.16
C GLU A 292 -6.68 2.66 -17.91
N TYR A 293 -7.30 3.23 -16.87
CA TYR A 293 -7.61 2.48 -15.66
C TYR A 293 -8.80 3.07 -14.92
N THR A 294 -9.46 2.24 -14.14
CA THR A 294 -10.45 2.65 -13.15
C THR A 294 -9.90 2.37 -11.75
N SER A 295 -10.06 3.31 -10.84
CA SER A 295 -9.69 3.13 -9.44
C SER A 295 -10.84 3.50 -8.52
N LEU A 296 -11.07 2.68 -7.51
CA LEU A 296 -12.01 2.93 -6.42
C LEU A 296 -11.23 2.78 -5.12
N LEU A 297 -10.88 3.91 -4.49
CA LEU A 297 -10.07 3.97 -3.28
C LEU A 297 -10.94 4.34 -2.08
N TYR A 298 -10.62 3.79 -0.91
CA TYR A 298 -11.31 4.02 0.36
C TYR A 298 -10.34 4.38 1.48
N VAL A 299 -10.77 5.28 2.34
CA VAL A 299 -10.17 5.51 3.66
C VAL A 299 -10.98 4.71 4.68
N PRO A 300 -10.39 3.70 5.33
CA PRO A 300 -11.08 2.92 6.36
C PRO A 300 -11.55 3.75 7.55
N GLY A 301 -12.61 3.29 8.22
CA GLY A 301 -13.08 3.88 9.48
C GLY A 301 -12.26 3.44 10.70
N ARG A 302 -11.54 2.31 10.60
CA ARG A 302 -10.73 1.72 11.66
C ARG A 302 -9.40 1.23 11.12
N ALA A 303 -8.38 1.23 11.98
CA ALA A 303 -7.10 0.61 11.64
C ALA A 303 -7.26 -0.91 11.54
N PRO A 304 -6.77 -1.54 10.45
CA PRO A 304 -6.57 -2.98 10.42
C PRO A 304 -5.62 -3.39 11.57
N PHE A 305 -5.81 -4.59 12.11
CA PHE A 305 -4.98 -5.08 13.22
C PHE A 305 -3.50 -5.25 12.81
N ASP A 306 -3.26 -5.50 11.54
CA ASP A 306 -1.95 -5.72 10.91
C ASP A 306 -1.31 -4.45 10.33
N LEU A 307 -1.88 -3.25 10.59
CA LEU A 307 -1.40 -1.96 10.04
C LEU A 307 0.10 -1.71 10.26
N TYR A 308 0.61 -2.16 11.40
CA TYR A 308 2.01 -1.99 11.82
C TYR A 308 2.86 -3.24 11.65
N GLU A 309 2.29 -4.35 11.16
CA GLU A 309 3.03 -5.56 10.88
C GLU A 309 3.82 -5.43 9.59
N ARG A 310 5.02 -6.01 9.57
CA ARG A 310 5.91 -5.92 8.40
C ARG A 310 5.30 -6.61 7.17
N ASP A 311 4.61 -7.72 7.38
CA ASP A 311 4.00 -8.56 6.36
C ASP A 311 2.46 -8.39 6.30
N GLY A 312 1.94 -7.30 6.90
CA GLY A 312 0.51 -6.99 6.90
C GLY A 312 -0.02 -6.70 5.49
N ALA A 313 -1.27 -7.08 5.27
CA ALA A 313 -1.96 -6.87 4.00
C ALA A 313 -2.07 -5.38 3.63
N ARG A 314 -1.45 -4.98 2.53
CA ARG A 314 -1.34 -3.57 2.11
C ARG A 314 -1.47 -3.42 0.61
N GLY A 315 -1.96 -2.28 0.18
CA GLY A 315 -2.20 -2.00 -1.23
C GLY A 315 -3.65 -2.16 -1.64
N VAL A 316 -3.86 -2.25 -2.93
CA VAL A 316 -5.18 -2.36 -3.56
C VAL A 316 -5.32 -3.71 -4.26
N LYS A 317 -6.57 -4.18 -4.39
CA LYS A 317 -6.87 -5.33 -5.25
C LYS A 317 -6.67 -4.94 -6.70
N LEU A 318 -5.79 -5.67 -7.39
CA LEU A 318 -5.52 -5.45 -8.80
C LEU A 318 -6.38 -6.36 -9.67
N TYR A 319 -7.03 -5.74 -10.63
CA TYR A 319 -7.74 -6.41 -11.72
C TYR A 319 -7.15 -5.97 -13.06
N VAL A 320 -7.15 -6.89 -14.00
CA VAL A 320 -6.90 -6.59 -15.41
C VAL A 320 -8.10 -7.05 -16.20
N GLN A 321 -8.80 -6.11 -16.81
CA GLN A 321 -10.06 -6.36 -17.50
C GLN A 321 -11.07 -7.14 -16.65
N ARG A 322 -11.23 -6.74 -15.36
CA ARG A 322 -12.13 -7.33 -14.35
C ARG A 322 -11.77 -8.74 -13.88
N VAL A 323 -10.68 -9.31 -14.38
CA VAL A 323 -10.14 -10.55 -13.84
C VAL A 323 -9.18 -10.22 -12.71
N PHE A 324 -9.40 -10.84 -11.56
CA PHE A 324 -8.57 -10.68 -10.40
C PHE A 324 -7.14 -11.18 -10.66
N ILE A 325 -6.15 -10.35 -10.35
CA ILE A 325 -4.73 -10.67 -10.51
C ILE A 325 -4.10 -10.93 -9.15
N MET A 326 -4.25 -10.00 -8.21
CA MET A 326 -3.67 -10.12 -6.87
C MET A 326 -4.42 -9.25 -5.86
N ASP A 327 -4.41 -9.70 -4.61
CA ASP A 327 -4.66 -8.83 -3.44
C ASP A 327 -3.48 -7.88 -3.27
N ASP A 328 -3.41 -7.09 -2.33
CA ASP A 328 -2.26 -6.37 -1.79
C ASP A 328 -1.21 -5.94 -2.83
N ALA A 329 -1.64 -5.26 -3.90
CA ALA A 329 -0.75 -4.73 -4.92
C ALA A 329 0.05 -3.53 -4.36
N GLU A 330 1.08 -3.81 -3.55
CA GLU A 330 1.89 -2.84 -2.79
C GLU A 330 2.59 -1.81 -3.67
N GLN A 331 2.92 -2.18 -4.91
CA GLN A 331 3.65 -1.31 -5.83
C GLN A 331 2.86 -0.09 -6.28
N PHE A 332 1.55 -0.03 -6.06
CA PHE A 332 0.70 1.08 -6.51
C PHE A 332 0.46 2.18 -5.48
N LEU A 333 0.86 1.97 -4.22
CA LEU A 333 0.77 2.99 -3.17
C LEU A 333 2.06 3.03 -2.35
N PRO A 334 2.52 4.20 -1.89
CA PRO A 334 3.64 4.30 -0.97
C PRO A 334 3.25 3.78 0.42
N LEU A 335 4.25 3.41 1.23
CA LEU A 335 4.03 2.75 2.51
C LEU A 335 3.27 3.61 3.52
N TYR A 336 3.46 4.92 3.51
CA TYR A 336 2.72 5.84 4.39
C TYR A 336 1.22 5.95 4.05
N LEU A 337 0.76 5.38 2.92
CA LEU A 337 -0.65 5.24 2.54
C LEU A 337 -1.16 3.80 2.62
N ARG A 338 -0.45 2.90 3.33
CA ARG A 338 -0.80 1.47 3.44
C ARG A 338 -2.19 1.19 4.03
N PHE A 339 -2.79 2.16 4.72
CA PHE A 339 -4.17 2.06 5.21
C PHE A 339 -5.22 2.19 4.09
N ILE A 340 -4.88 2.74 2.93
CA ILE A 340 -5.82 2.85 1.81
C ILE A 340 -6.16 1.47 1.29
N LYS A 341 -7.46 1.19 1.17
CA LYS A 341 -7.99 -0.01 0.54
C LYS A 341 -8.71 0.34 -0.75
N GLY A 342 -8.92 -0.64 -1.62
CA GLY A 342 -9.65 -0.37 -2.85
C GLY A 342 -9.32 -1.31 -3.98
N VAL A 343 -9.73 -0.89 -5.18
CA VAL A 343 -9.59 -1.63 -6.43
C VAL A 343 -8.89 -0.76 -7.46
N LEU A 344 -7.98 -1.37 -8.20
CA LEU A 344 -7.40 -0.86 -9.44
C LEU A 344 -7.71 -1.84 -10.55
N ASP A 345 -8.41 -1.40 -11.59
CA ASP A 345 -8.68 -2.18 -12.80
C ASP A 345 -8.08 -1.46 -14.02
N THR A 346 -7.22 -2.12 -14.76
CA THR A 346 -6.51 -1.53 -15.90
C THR A 346 -6.41 -2.50 -17.06
N ARG A 347 -6.22 -1.97 -18.28
CA ARG A 347 -5.97 -2.75 -19.50
C ARG A 347 -4.51 -2.68 -19.95
N ASP A 348 -3.76 -1.72 -19.45
CA ASP A 348 -2.47 -1.33 -20.03
C ASP A 348 -1.26 -1.95 -19.33
N LEU A 349 -1.46 -2.70 -18.26
CA LEU A 349 -0.35 -3.37 -17.58
C LEU A 349 0.12 -4.60 -18.36
N SER A 350 1.41 -4.65 -18.59
CA SER A 350 2.06 -5.84 -19.15
C SER A 350 2.14 -6.91 -18.08
N LEU A 351 1.33 -7.95 -18.24
CA LEU A 351 1.39 -9.15 -17.42
C LEU A 351 2.34 -10.16 -18.04
N ASN A 352 3.03 -10.95 -17.23
CA ASN A 352 3.72 -12.15 -17.70
C ASN A 352 2.69 -13.25 -18.02
N VAL A 353 3.19 -14.40 -18.47
CA VAL A 353 2.35 -15.54 -18.86
C VAL A 353 1.51 -16.09 -17.71
N SER A 354 2.01 -15.99 -16.46
CA SER A 354 1.29 -16.37 -15.23
C SER A 354 0.33 -15.29 -14.71
N ARG A 355 0.19 -14.19 -15.45
CA ARG A 355 -0.57 -12.98 -15.07
C ARG A 355 -0.06 -12.32 -13.78
N GLU A 356 1.23 -12.46 -13.50
CA GLU A 356 1.91 -11.67 -12.49
C GLU A 356 2.45 -10.38 -13.12
N LEU A 357 2.57 -9.33 -12.29
CA LEU A 357 3.13 -8.06 -12.76
C LEU A 357 4.61 -8.20 -13.12
N LEU A 358 5.01 -7.58 -14.20
CA LEU A 358 6.43 -7.43 -14.51
C LEU A 358 7.06 -6.45 -13.51
N GLN A 359 8.19 -6.86 -12.90
CA GLN A 359 8.85 -6.11 -11.82
C GLN A 359 9.32 -4.70 -12.21
N GLN A 360 9.41 -4.39 -13.51
CA GLN A 360 9.87 -3.09 -14.02
C GLN A 360 8.97 -2.64 -15.20
N ASP A 361 7.73 -2.27 -14.90
CA ASP A 361 6.85 -1.65 -15.88
C ASP A 361 6.72 -0.14 -15.59
N PRO A 362 7.15 0.76 -16.50
CA PRO A 362 7.02 2.21 -16.31
C PRO A 362 5.57 2.70 -16.12
N GLN A 363 4.58 1.88 -16.48
CA GLN A 363 3.17 2.18 -16.27
C GLN A 363 2.79 2.05 -14.79
N VAL A 364 3.39 1.11 -14.07
CA VAL A 364 3.21 0.95 -12.61
C VAL A 364 3.55 2.25 -11.89
N ASP A 365 4.71 2.87 -12.19
CA ASP A 365 5.14 4.11 -11.56
C ASP A 365 4.19 5.28 -11.86
N ARG A 366 3.66 5.35 -13.08
CA ARG A 366 2.69 6.38 -13.48
C ARG A 366 1.37 6.20 -12.74
N ILE A 367 0.87 4.98 -12.65
CA ILE A 367 -0.35 4.66 -11.91
C ILE A 367 -0.12 4.97 -10.42
N LYS A 368 1.00 4.52 -9.82
CA LYS A 368 1.38 4.82 -8.44
C LYS A 368 1.33 6.31 -8.14
N SER A 369 1.97 7.14 -8.98
CA SER A 369 1.98 8.59 -8.81
C SER A 369 0.57 9.19 -8.89
N ALA A 370 -0.26 8.68 -9.79
CA ALA A 370 -1.64 9.13 -9.95
C ALA A 370 -2.53 8.71 -8.76
N LEU A 371 -2.41 7.48 -8.27
CA LEU A 371 -3.16 6.98 -7.11
C LEU A 371 -2.71 7.69 -5.82
N THR A 372 -1.40 7.91 -5.64
CA THR A 372 -0.87 8.68 -4.51
C THR A 372 -1.46 10.08 -4.47
N LYS A 373 -1.42 10.80 -5.60
CA LYS A 373 -2.07 12.11 -5.71
C LYS A 373 -3.55 12.05 -5.35
N ARG A 374 -4.26 11.04 -5.86
CA ARG A 374 -5.70 10.87 -5.61
C ARG A 374 -6.00 10.61 -4.14
N ALA A 375 -5.19 9.78 -3.47
CA ALA A 375 -5.32 9.51 -2.04
C ALA A 375 -5.09 10.79 -1.21
N LEU A 376 -4.06 11.57 -1.51
CA LEU A 376 -3.81 12.86 -0.85
C LEU A 376 -4.94 13.87 -1.08
N ASP A 377 -5.47 13.98 -2.31
CA ASP A 377 -6.63 14.83 -2.62
C ASP A 377 -7.88 14.40 -1.84
N MET A 378 -8.09 13.09 -1.66
CA MET A 378 -9.18 12.53 -0.87
C MET A 378 -9.03 12.89 0.62
N LEU A 379 -7.83 12.77 1.20
CA LEU A 379 -7.53 13.20 2.56
C LEU A 379 -7.70 14.72 2.73
N LYS A 380 -7.26 15.52 1.75
CA LYS A 380 -7.45 16.98 1.74
C LYS A 380 -8.94 17.37 1.69
N LYS A 381 -9.76 16.59 0.98
CA LYS A 381 -11.22 16.78 1.01
C LYS A 381 -11.80 16.41 2.37
N LEU A 382 -11.38 15.28 2.95
CA LEU A 382 -11.81 14.84 4.29
C LEU A 382 -11.44 15.86 5.36
N ALA A 383 -10.27 16.51 5.26
CA ALA A 383 -9.79 17.53 6.20
C ALA A 383 -10.67 18.80 6.28
N LYS A 384 -11.62 18.99 5.35
CA LYS A 384 -12.61 20.08 5.43
C LYS A 384 -13.67 19.82 6.51
N ASP A 385 -13.92 18.56 6.83
CA ASP A 385 -14.74 18.14 7.96
C ASP A 385 -13.81 17.85 9.14
N LYS A 386 -13.75 18.78 10.07
CA LYS A 386 -12.81 18.70 11.21
C LYS A 386 -13.05 17.49 12.11
N GLU A 387 -14.30 17.10 12.32
CA GLU A 387 -14.66 15.97 13.18
C GLU A 387 -14.30 14.64 12.54
N ALA A 388 -14.68 14.44 11.29
CA ALA A 388 -14.33 13.26 10.51
C ALA A 388 -12.80 13.13 10.34
N TYR A 389 -12.10 14.25 10.11
CA TYR A 389 -10.64 14.25 9.98
C TYR A 389 -9.93 13.96 11.30
N GLN A 390 -10.47 14.42 12.43
CA GLN A 390 -9.93 14.08 13.75
C GLN A 390 -10.05 12.58 14.04
N GLY A 391 -11.16 11.95 13.65
CA GLY A 391 -11.31 10.50 13.71
C GLY A 391 -10.26 9.75 12.86
N PHE A 392 -10.05 10.23 11.63
CA PHE A 392 -8.99 9.73 10.75
C PHE A 392 -7.60 9.92 11.39
N TRP A 393 -7.31 11.12 11.87
CA TRP A 393 -6.01 11.47 12.44
C TRP A 393 -5.66 10.61 13.66
N ASN A 394 -6.60 10.42 14.57
CA ASN A 394 -6.41 9.58 15.76
C ASN A 394 -6.07 8.12 15.40
N THR A 395 -6.49 7.67 14.23
CA THR A 395 -6.32 6.28 13.78
C THR A 395 -5.07 6.10 12.91
N PHE A 396 -4.80 7.03 12.00
CA PHE A 396 -3.79 6.89 10.94
C PHE A 396 -2.72 7.99 10.95
N GLY A 397 -2.81 8.96 11.84
CA GLY A 397 -1.92 10.11 11.85
C GLY A 397 -0.45 9.74 11.98
N SER A 398 -0.11 8.78 12.84
CA SER A 398 1.27 8.31 13.01
C SER A 398 1.84 7.66 11.74
N VAL A 399 0.99 6.96 10.96
CA VAL A 399 1.38 6.38 9.68
C VAL A 399 1.58 7.48 8.62
N LEU A 400 0.69 8.48 8.58
CA LEU A 400 0.81 9.59 7.64
C LEU A 400 2.07 10.44 7.91
N LYS A 401 2.53 10.52 9.16
CA LYS A 401 3.79 11.20 9.55
C LYS A 401 5.05 10.57 8.93
N GLU A 402 4.98 9.33 8.45
CA GLU A 402 6.07 8.68 7.70
C GLU A 402 6.29 9.32 6.32
N GLY A 403 5.23 9.91 5.76
CA GLY A 403 5.18 10.40 4.38
C GLY A 403 6.24 11.41 3.98
N PRO A 404 6.55 12.46 4.77
CA PRO A 404 7.55 13.46 4.41
C PRO A 404 8.95 12.91 4.16
N ALA A 405 9.31 11.77 4.77
CA ALA A 405 10.56 11.08 4.55
C ALA A 405 10.53 10.13 3.33
N GLU A 406 9.37 9.53 3.05
CA GLU A 406 9.22 8.55 1.97
C GLU A 406 8.92 9.19 0.61
N ASP A 407 8.16 10.27 0.60
CA ASP A 407 7.65 10.91 -0.63
C ASP A 407 8.05 12.38 -0.70
N PHE A 408 9.28 12.60 -1.08
CA PHE A 408 9.84 13.96 -1.22
C PHE A 408 9.04 14.82 -2.20
N ALA A 409 8.51 14.22 -3.28
CA ALA A 409 7.77 14.95 -4.32
C ALA A 409 6.42 15.51 -3.84
N ASN A 410 5.81 14.90 -2.82
CA ASN A 410 4.55 15.33 -2.24
C ASN A 410 4.69 15.88 -0.80
N ARG A 411 5.92 16.12 -0.31
CA ARG A 411 6.20 16.53 1.08
C ARG A 411 5.33 17.69 1.55
N GLU A 412 5.22 18.76 0.78
CA GLU A 412 4.40 19.92 1.14
C GLU A 412 2.92 19.57 1.28
N LYS A 413 2.37 18.79 0.35
CA LYS A 413 0.97 18.35 0.40
C LYS A 413 0.69 17.44 1.60
N ILE A 414 1.66 16.61 1.97
CA ILE A 414 1.57 15.77 3.15
C ILE A 414 1.62 16.65 4.39
N ALA A 415 2.54 17.63 4.45
CA ALA A 415 2.66 18.56 5.57
C ALA A 415 1.37 19.34 5.85
N GLU A 416 0.62 19.76 4.82
CA GLU A 416 -0.71 20.37 4.96
C GLU A 416 -1.72 19.47 5.70
N LEU A 417 -1.53 18.15 5.59
CA LEU A 417 -2.43 17.14 6.17
C LEU A 417 -2.07 16.76 7.61
N LEU A 418 -0.86 17.05 8.07
CA LEU A 418 -0.41 16.70 9.42
C LEU A 418 -1.14 17.52 10.47
N ARG A 419 -1.32 16.91 11.66
CA ARG A 419 -1.90 17.56 12.83
C ARG A 419 -0.99 17.36 14.03
N PHE A 420 -0.98 18.37 14.90
CA PHE A 420 -0.09 18.44 16.04
C PHE A 420 -0.82 19.01 17.26
N SER A 421 -0.28 18.76 18.44
CA SER A 421 -0.56 19.54 19.64
C SER A 421 0.30 20.79 19.63
N THR A 422 -0.18 21.89 20.17
CA THR A 422 0.59 23.13 20.30
C THR A 422 0.32 23.79 21.65
N THR A 423 1.15 24.77 22.00
CA THR A 423 0.94 25.58 23.22
C THR A 423 -0.28 26.49 23.12
N HIS A 424 -0.89 26.65 21.94
CA HIS A 424 -2.08 27.46 21.72
C HIS A 424 -3.33 26.87 22.39
N ASN A 425 -3.60 25.60 22.14
CA ASN A 425 -4.74 24.88 22.73
C ASN A 425 -4.40 24.19 24.05
N ASP A 426 -3.11 24.05 24.37
CA ASP A 426 -2.56 23.43 25.57
C ASP A 426 -3.20 22.06 25.91
N SER A 427 -3.50 21.28 24.85
CA SER A 427 -4.17 19.99 24.89
C SER A 427 -3.33 18.92 24.19
N ALA A 428 -3.41 17.69 24.70
CA ALA A 428 -2.80 16.53 24.06
C ALA A 428 -3.45 16.15 22.71
N THR A 429 -4.60 16.75 22.39
CA THR A 429 -5.28 16.50 21.12
C THR A 429 -4.49 17.14 19.97
N GLN A 430 -4.10 16.31 19.02
CA GLN A 430 -3.41 16.73 17.80
C GLN A 430 -4.45 17.18 16.77
N ASP A 431 -4.89 18.44 16.85
CA ASP A 431 -5.92 19.04 16.00
C ASP A 431 -5.45 20.28 15.24
N GLN A 432 -4.22 20.76 15.49
CA GLN A 432 -3.66 21.94 14.84
C GLN A 432 -2.84 21.56 13.62
N SER A 433 -3.10 22.23 12.49
CA SER A 433 -2.25 22.13 11.31
C SER A 433 -1.10 23.14 11.36
N LEU A 434 -0.03 22.93 10.57
CA LEU A 434 1.01 23.94 10.40
C LEU A 434 0.47 25.24 9.76
N ALA A 435 -0.55 25.14 8.91
CA ALA A 435 -1.22 26.31 8.34
C ALA A 435 -1.97 27.12 9.40
N ASP A 436 -2.64 26.45 10.36
CA ASP A 436 -3.27 27.14 11.50
C ASP A 436 -2.21 27.85 12.34
N TYR A 437 -1.06 27.22 12.61
CA TYR A 437 0.06 27.83 13.31
C TYR A 437 0.56 29.09 12.59
N VAL A 438 0.88 29.00 11.29
CA VAL A 438 1.37 30.12 10.48
C VAL A 438 0.37 31.28 10.50
N SER A 439 -0.94 31.00 10.43
CA SER A 439 -1.99 32.04 10.48
C SER A 439 -2.02 32.83 11.80
N ARG A 440 -1.44 32.31 12.89
CA ARG A 440 -1.40 32.93 14.23
C ARG A 440 -0.02 33.50 14.59
N MET A 441 0.97 33.35 13.73
CA MET A 441 2.30 33.89 13.97
C MET A 441 2.24 35.41 14.20
N PRO A 442 2.87 35.95 15.26
CA PRO A 442 2.97 37.40 15.45
C PRO A 442 3.84 38.06 14.37
N GLU A 443 3.65 39.35 14.15
CA GLU A 443 4.48 40.14 13.25
C GLU A 443 5.96 40.06 13.65
N GLY A 444 6.85 39.80 12.67
CA GLY A 444 8.29 39.61 12.88
C GLY A 444 8.73 38.16 13.15
N GLN A 445 7.79 37.24 13.37
CA GLN A 445 8.13 35.82 13.46
C GLN A 445 8.29 35.22 12.05
N ASP A 446 9.45 34.64 11.76
CA ASP A 446 9.79 34.04 10.46
C ASP A 446 9.94 32.51 10.51
N ARG A 447 9.78 31.89 11.69
CA ARG A 447 10.04 30.46 11.97
C ARG A 447 8.86 29.80 12.66
N ILE A 448 8.72 28.49 12.42
CA ILE A 448 7.82 27.61 13.18
C ILE A 448 8.65 26.91 14.24
N TYR A 449 8.30 27.14 15.51
CA TYR A 449 9.01 26.54 16.63
C TYR A 449 8.38 25.24 17.05
N TYR A 450 9.20 24.23 17.36
CA TYR A 450 8.73 22.95 17.86
C TYR A 450 9.64 22.42 18.97
N ILE A 451 9.09 21.51 19.78
CA ILE A 451 9.85 20.71 20.75
C ILE A 451 9.47 19.24 20.60
N VAL A 452 10.44 18.34 20.73
CA VAL A 452 10.24 16.88 20.75
C VAL A 452 10.47 16.37 22.17
N ALA A 453 9.53 15.59 22.70
CA ALA A 453 9.66 14.98 24.02
C ALA A 453 8.97 13.61 24.09
N ASP A 454 9.24 12.82 25.14
CA ASP A 454 8.71 11.45 25.32
C ASP A 454 7.20 11.36 25.52
N GLY A 455 6.53 12.47 25.71
CA GLY A 455 5.10 12.53 25.88
C GLY A 455 4.61 13.96 26.00
N PHE A 456 3.30 14.17 25.85
CA PHE A 456 2.68 15.48 25.87
C PHE A 456 3.02 16.30 27.12
N ASN A 457 2.97 15.69 28.32
CA ASN A 457 3.27 16.41 29.55
C ASN A 457 4.74 16.84 29.64
N ALA A 458 5.67 16.07 29.14
CA ALA A 458 7.08 16.42 29.08
C ALA A 458 7.29 17.59 28.11
N ALA A 459 6.72 17.51 26.90
CA ALA A 459 6.78 18.61 25.94
C ALA A 459 6.17 19.89 26.50
N ARG A 460 4.96 19.80 27.06
CA ARG A 460 4.21 20.93 27.60
C ARG A 460 4.93 21.66 28.74
N ASN A 461 5.61 20.92 29.59
CA ASN A 461 6.26 21.48 30.81
C ASN A 461 7.77 21.69 30.63
N SER A 462 8.29 21.58 29.44
CA SER A 462 9.71 21.77 29.18
C SER A 462 10.15 23.20 29.50
N PRO A 463 11.32 23.36 30.18
CA PRO A 463 11.90 24.68 30.48
C PRO A 463 12.15 25.51 29.21
N HIS A 464 12.38 24.89 28.08
CA HIS A 464 12.61 25.58 26.80
C HIS A 464 11.41 26.40 26.34
N LEU A 465 10.20 26.13 26.85
CA LEU A 465 8.99 26.88 26.49
C LEU A 465 8.79 28.18 27.29
N GLU A 466 9.56 28.43 28.33
CA GLU A 466 9.32 29.56 29.27
C GLU A 466 9.35 30.90 28.54
N ILE A 467 10.39 31.20 27.76
CA ILE A 467 10.50 32.44 26.99
C ILE A 467 9.40 32.58 25.93
N PHE A 468 9.05 31.49 25.27
CA PHE A 468 8.00 31.48 24.23
C PHE A 468 6.64 31.84 24.82
N ARG A 469 6.31 31.29 26.01
CA ARG A 469 5.10 31.64 26.75
C ARG A 469 5.10 33.08 27.18
N LYS A 470 6.23 33.58 27.71
CA LYS A 470 6.38 34.98 28.13
C LYS A 470 6.17 35.95 26.96
N LYS A 471 6.64 35.58 25.75
CA LYS A 471 6.53 36.41 24.56
C LYS A 471 5.24 36.11 23.74
N GLY A 472 4.40 35.14 24.13
CA GLY A 472 3.17 34.78 23.44
C GLY A 472 3.43 34.10 22.10
N ILE A 473 4.58 33.45 21.94
CA ILE A 473 4.95 32.69 20.73
C ILE A 473 4.43 31.25 20.88
N GLU A 474 3.71 30.80 19.88
CA GLU A 474 3.23 29.41 19.83
C GLU A 474 4.37 28.44 19.53
N VAL A 475 4.35 27.24 20.17
CA VAL A 475 5.31 26.16 19.91
C VAL A 475 4.55 24.86 19.66
N VAL A 476 4.95 24.11 18.63
CA VAL A 476 4.42 22.78 18.31
C VAL A 476 4.97 21.76 19.30
N LEU A 477 4.08 20.98 19.92
CA LEU A 477 4.42 19.97 20.92
C LEU A 477 4.42 18.58 20.26
N LEU A 478 5.57 18.06 19.98
CA LEU A 478 5.79 16.78 19.32
C LEU A 478 6.06 15.71 20.37
N HIS A 479 5.22 14.65 20.37
CA HIS A 479 5.28 13.64 21.43
C HIS A 479 5.02 12.20 20.94
N ASP A 480 4.93 11.99 19.61
CA ASP A 480 4.89 10.67 19.01
C ASP A 480 6.32 10.16 18.74
N ARG A 481 6.52 8.85 18.81
CA ARG A 481 7.85 8.24 18.55
C ARG A 481 8.42 8.56 17.19
N ILE A 482 7.56 8.83 16.20
CA ILE A 482 7.97 9.13 14.83
C ILE A 482 8.39 10.59 14.65
N ASP A 483 8.06 11.49 15.60
CA ASP A 483 8.14 12.94 15.39
C ASP A 483 9.58 13.44 15.21
N GLU A 484 10.55 12.90 15.93
CA GLU A 484 11.96 13.29 15.74
C GLU A 484 12.47 12.90 14.34
N TRP A 485 12.07 11.72 13.86
CA TRP A 485 12.37 11.27 12.52
C TRP A 485 11.63 12.10 11.46
N LEU A 486 10.36 12.44 11.69
CA LEU A 486 9.59 13.35 10.85
C LEU A 486 10.31 14.69 10.68
N MET A 487 10.76 15.31 11.78
CA MET A 487 11.37 16.63 11.76
C MET A 487 12.75 16.64 11.11
N SER A 488 13.47 15.51 11.06
CA SER A 488 14.71 15.38 10.30
C SER A 488 14.49 15.48 8.78
N HIS A 489 13.25 15.30 8.30
CA HIS A 489 12.88 15.35 6.88
C HIS A 489 11.97 16.54 6.54
N LEU A 490 11.16 17.03 7.49
CA LEU A 490 10.30 18.20 7.32
C LEU A 490 10.97 19.43 7.95
N THR A 491 11.80 20.12 7.18
CA THR A 491 12.61 21.25 7.66
C THR A 491 12.01 22.62 7.38
N GLU A 492 10.97 22.67 6.52
CA GLU A 492 10.32 23.92 6.06
C GLU A 492 8.84 23.66 5.75
N PHE A 493 8.00 24.66 5.99
CA PHE A 493 6.59 24.68 5.60
C PHE A 493 6.16 26.11 5.24
N ASP A 494 5.58 26.30 4.06
CA ASP A 494 5.10 27.59 3.54
C ASP A 494 6.15 28.73 3.64
N GLY A 495 7.41 28.40 3.33
CA GLY A 495 8.54 29.34 3.38
C GLY A 495 9.10 29.60 4.78
N HIS A 496 8.55 29.00 5.84
CA HIS A 496 9.01 29.11 7.22
C HIS A 496 9.82 27.89 7.64
N LYS A 497 11.03 28.12 8.18
CA LYS A 497 11.86 27.03 8.73
C LYS A 497 11.24 26.49 10.02
N LEU A 498 11.30 25.17 10.19
CA LEU A 498 10.96 24.52 11.45
C LEU A 498 12.22 24.44 12.32
N VAL A 499 12.14 24.93 13.57
CA VAL A 499 13.29 25.06 14.48
C VAL A 499 12.97 24.37 15.80
N ASP A 500 13.86 23.47 16.21
CA ASP A 500 13.80 22.77 17.49
C ASP A 500 14.26 23.72 18.62
N VAL A 501 13.36 24.02 19.55
CA VAL A 501 13.66 24.93 20.65
C VAL A 501 14.63 24.34 21.70
N ALA A 502 14.87 23.03 21.68
CA ALA A 502 15.82 22.34 22.58
C ALA A 502 17.21 22.17 21.95
N LYS A 503 17.42 22.69 20.73
CA LYS A 503 18.70 22.55 20.00
C LYS A 503 19.27 23.91 19.58
N GLY A 504 20.59 24.00 19.57
CA GLY A 504 21.31 25.18 19.07
C GLY A 504 21.07 26.45 19.88
N ASP A 505 21.39 27.57 19.26
CA ASP A 505 21.20 28.88 19.87
C ASP A 505 19.75 29.35 19.73
N LEU A 506 19.24 30.00 20.76
CA LEU A 506 17.91 30.61 20.70
C LEU A 506 17.98 31.87 19.81
N ASP A 507 17.23 31.84 18.71
CA ASP A 507 17.05 32.99 17.84
C ASP A 507 15.55 33.21 17.61
N LEU A 508 15.03 34.29 18.20
CA LEU A 508 13.62 34.67 18.11
C LEU A 508 13.33 35.64 16.94
N GLY A 509 14.34 35.88 16.08
CA GLY A 509 14.22 36.78 14.94
C GLY A 509 13.95 38.24 15.36
N ASP A 510 13.05 38.91 14.62
CA ASP A 510 12.69 40.31 14.85
C ASP A 510 11.65 40.47 16.01
N VAL A 511 11.25 39.38 16.67
CA VAL A 511 10.41 39.45 17.88
C VAL A 511 11.22 39.93 19.09
N GLU A 512 12.56 39.88 19.02
CA GLU A 512 13.49 40.38 20.01
C GLU A 512 14.06 41.74 19.60
N ASN A 513 13.93 42.75 20.48
CA ASN A 513 14.41 44.10 20.14
C ASN A 513 15.93 44.22 20.44
N GLU A 514 16.56 45.25 19.83
CA GLU A 514 18.01 45.56 19.98
C GLU A 514 18.41 45.83 21.44
N ASP A 515 17.54 46.38 22.25
CA ASP A 515 17.85 46.70 23.67
C ASP A 515 17.85 45.43 24.53
N GLU A 516 16.96 44.47 24.22
CA GLU A 516 16.98 43.16 24.87
C GLU A 516 18.27 42.40 24.53
N LYS A 517 18.69 42.39 23.28
CA LYS A 517 19.96 41.73 22.82
C LYS A 517 21.18 42.34 23.52
N LYS A 518 21.26 43.64 23.65
CA LYS A 518 22.36 44.31 24.37
C LYS A 518 22.36 43.98 25.87
N ALA A 519 21.22 43.97 26.52
CA ALA A 519 21.09 43.59 27.94
C ALA A 519 21.53 42.13 28.18
N GLN A 520 21.25 41.24 27.26
CA GLN A 520 21.68 39.84 27.28
C GLN A 520 23.20 39.72 27.17
N GLU A 521 23.83 40.45 26.22
CA GLU A 521 25.28 40.48 26.08
C GLU A 521 26.00 41.04 27.31
N GLU A 522 25.45 42.09 27.94
CA GLU A 522 26.00 42.65 29.16
C GLU A 522 25.92 41.67 30.34
N THR A 523 24.80 40.95 30.47
CA THR A 523 24.60 39.92 31.49
C THR A 523 25.57 38.74 31.27
N ALA A 524 25.74 38.29 30.04
CA ALA A 524 26.68 37.21 29.69
C ALA A 524 28.09 37.56 30.10
N LYS A 525 28.56 38.77 29.78
CA LYS A 525 29.89 39.28 30.21
C LYS A 525 30.03 39.36 31.73
N ALA A 526 28.97 39.83 32.44
CA ALA A 526 29.01 39.94 33.90
C ALA A 526 29.14 38.59 34.63
N LYS A 527 28.68 37.49 33.98
CA LYS A 527 28.67 36.14 34.54
C LYS A 527 29.77 35.20 33.97
N GLU A 528 30.71 35.73 33.21
CA GLU A 528 31.79 34.96 32.57
C GLU A 528 32.62 34.12 33.57
N ASP A 529 32.94 34.69 34.74
CA ASP A 529 33.66 33.97 35.80
C ASP A 529 32.84 32.80 36.38
N LEU A 530 31.54 32.99 36.64
CA LEU A 530 30.65 31.94 37.10
C LEU A 530 30.60 30.79 36.06
N VAL A 531 30.37 31.12 34.81
CA VAL A 531 30.31 30.17 33.71
C VAL A 531 31.56 29.31 33.64
N LYS A 532 32.73 29.93 33.71
CA LYS A 532 34.01 29.24 33.74
C LYS A 532 34.18 28.30 34.90
N ARG A 533 33.84 28.76 36.14
CA ARG A 533 33.90 27.94 37.35
C ARG A 533 32.99 26.72 37.26
N VAL A 534 31.77 26.87 36.73
CA VAL A 534 30.83 25.76 36.53
C VAL A 534 31.37 24.79 35.50
N LYS A 535 31.91 25.28 34.36
CA LYS A 535 32.55 24.44 33.36
C LYS A 535 33.71 23.64 33.92
N ASP A 536 34.58 24.27 34.71
CA ASP A 536 35.70 23.60 35.37
C ASP A 536 35.23 22.51 36.36
N ALA A 537 34.12 22.76 37.11
CA ALA A 537 33.55 21.80 38.05
C ALA A 537 32.89 20.60 37.38
N LEU A 538 32.25 20.79 36.22
CA LEU A 538 31.58 19.73 35.44
C LEU A 538 32.56 19.02 34.47
N GLY A 539 33.66 19.64 34.07
CA GLY A 539 34.71 19.06 33.23
C GLY A 539 34.17 18.58 31.89
N GLU A 540 34.35 17.28 31.62
CA GLU A 540 34.00 16.64 30.34
C GLU A 540 32.52 16.23 30.23
N GLU A 541 31.70 16.39 31.28
CA GLU A 541 30.27 16.01 31.27
C GLU A 541 29.44 16.94 30.40
N VAL A 542 29.86 18.17 30.16
CA VAL A 542 29.22 19.15 29.28
C VAL A 542 30.19 19.64 28.19
N GLN A 543 29.66 19.98 27.01
CA GLN A 543 30.46 20.61 25.97
C GLN A 543 30.81 22.04 26.36
N GLU A 544 29.82 22.77 26.82
CA GLU A 544 29.89 24.19 27.15
C GLU A 544 28.97 24.51 28.32
N VAL A 545 29.24 25.61 29.03
CA VAL A 545 28.32 26.24 29.98
C VAL A 545 28.15 27.69 29.55
N ARG A 546 26.90 28.18 29.56
CA ARG A 546 26.61 29.58 29.24
C ARG A 546 25.39 30.09 30.00
N VAL A 547 25.20 31.40 30.11
CA VAL A 547 23.96 31.99 30.61
C VAL A 547 22.98 32.12 29.48
N THR A 548 21.66 32.05 29.83
CA THR A 548 20.60 32.12 28.85
C THR A 548 19.46 33.00 29.32
N HIS A 549 18.72 33.56 28.38
CA HIS A 549 17.45 34.28 28.63
C HIS A 549 16.22 33.44 28.22
N ARG A 550 16.48 32.21 27.80
CA ARG A 550 15.44 31.21 27.49
C ARG A 550 14.60 30.86 28.70
N LEU A 551 15.20 30.91 29.88
CA LEU A 551 14.61 30.52 31.13
C LEU A 551 14.10 31.74 31.90
N THR A 552 12.89 31.61 32.49
CA THR A 552 12.29 32.61 33.38
C THR A 552 12.06 32.08 34.79
N ASP A 553 11.70 30.82 34.93
CA ASP A 553 11.37 30.16 36.20
C ASP A 553 12.35 29.04 36.57
N SER A 554 12.91 28.34 35.58
CA SER A 554 13.86 27.25 35.81
C SER A 554 15.28 27.76 36.03
N PRO A 555 16.11 27.09 36.89
CA PRO A 555 17.50 27.50 37.15
C PRO A 555 18.46 27.19 36.01
N ALA A 556 18.22 26.10 35.28
CA ALA A 556 19.07 25.60 34.21
C ALA A 556 18.30 24.72 33.24
N CYS A 557 18.78 24.61 32.01
CA CYS A 557 18.37 23.59 31.05
C CYS A 557 19.60 23.08 30.29
N VAL A 558 19.46 21.94 29.59
CA VAL A 558 20.46 21.42 28.69
C VAL A 558 19.99 21.59 27.24
N VAL A 559 20.89 22.02 26.38
CA VAL A 559 20.67 22.24 24.95
C VAL A 559 21.58 21.30 24.19
N LEU A 560 21.08 20.64 23.16
CA LEU A 560 21.91 19.85 22.25
C LEU A 560 22.45 20.74 21.12
N PRO A 561 23.63 20.45 20.56
CA PRO A 561 24.08 21.10 19.33
C PRO A 561 23.03 20.91 18.21
N GLU A 562 22.93 21.89 17.28
CA GLU A 562 21.87 21.99 16.27
C GLU A 562 21.71 20.72 15.42
N HIS A 563 22.80 20.04 15.09
CA HIS A 563 22.79 18.88 14.21
C HIS A 563 22.80 17.54 14.94
N GLU A 564 22.76 17.55 16.26
CA GLU A 564 22.82 16.33 17.05
C GLU A 564 21.45 15.66 17.18
N MET A 565 21.50 14.33 17.33
CA MET A 565 20.33 13.51 17.57
C MET A 565 19.77 13.78 18.97
N GLY A 566 18.44 13.91 19.09
CA GLY A 566 17.77 14.08 20.35
C GLY A 566 17.86 12.86 21.28
N PHE A 567 17.57 13.06 22.56
CA PHE A 567 17.64 12.00 23.57
C PHE A 567 16.69 10.82 23.26
N GLN A 568 15.52 11.09 22.67
CA GLN A 568 14.53 10.06 22.33
C GLN A 568 15.04 9.13 21.23
N MET A 569 15.49 9.69 20.11
CA MET A 569 16.01 8.91 18.98
C MET A 569 17.24 8.11 19.37
N ARG A 570 18.13 8.70 20.15
CA ARG A 570 19.31 8.02 20.70
C ARG A 570 18.91 6.75 21.43
N ARG A 571 17.96 6.83 22.37
CA ARG A 571 17.45 5.67 23.13
C ARG A 571 16.83 4.58 22.22
N ILE A 572 16.09 5.00 21.19
CA ILE A 572 15.53 4.06 20.20
C ILE A 572 16.63 3.31 19.48
N MET A 573 17.69 3.99 19.06
CA MET A 573 18.82 3.38 18.36
C MET A 573 19.65 2.46 19.26
N GLU A 574 19.90 2.87 20.51
CA GLU A 574 20.58 2.05 21.52
C GLU A 574 19.77 0.79 21.85
N ALA A 575 18.44 0.91 22.01
CA ALA A 575 17.55 -0.22 22.21
C ALA A 575 17.53 -1.17 21.00
N ALA A 576 17.77 -0.65 19.80
CA ALA A 576 17.93 -1.43 18.57
C ALA A 576 19.35 -2.05 18.41
N GLY A 577 20.22 -1.89 19.41
CA GLY A 577 21.60 -2.43 19.40
C GLY A 577 22.58 -1.65 18.53
N GLN A 578 22.25 -0.43 18.15
CA GLN A 578 23.17 0.43 17.39
C GLN A 578 24.09 1.21 18.35
N ASN A 579 25.34 1.33 17.96
CA ASN A 579 26.30 2.12 18.73
C ASN A 579 26.13 3.61 18.37
N VAL A 580 25.60 4.40 19.30
CA VAL A 580 25.37 5.84 19.13
C VAL A 580 26.50 6.60 19.84
N PRO A 581 27.19 7.53 19.16
CA PRO A 581 28.22 8.34 19.79
C PRO A 581 27.66 9.14 20.99
N GLU A 582 28.42 9.25 22.06
CA GLU A 582 28.06 10.09 23.20
C GLU A 582 28.11 11.57 22.82
N VAL A 583 27.03 12.31 23.08
CA VAL A 583 26.94 13.75 22.85
C VAL A 583 26.95 14.46 24.19
N LYS A 584 27.87 15.42 24.34
CA LYS A 584 27.93 16.25 25.53
C LYS A 584 26.99 17.43 25.36
N PRO A 585 26.02 17.63 26.29
CA PRO A 585 25.09 18.74 26.21
C PRO A 585 25.78 20.08 26.53
N ILE A 586 25.11 21.16 26.14
CA ILE A 586 25.43 22.52 26.57
C ILE A 586 24.55 22.83 27.78
N LEU A 587 25.12 23.22 28.90
CA LEU A 587 24.37 23.66 30.10
C LEU A 587 24.10 25.16 30.01
N GLU A 588 22.83 25.53 29.98
CA GLU A 588 22.39 26.93 30.05
C GLU A 588 21.88 27.26 31.46
N LEU A 589 22.38 28.36 32.03
CA LEU A 589 22.03 28.83 33.36
C LEU A 589 21.19 30.09 33.28
N ASN A 590 20.14 30.15 34.13
CA ASN A 590 19.33 31.36 34.34
C ASN A 590 20.00 32.28 35.34
N PRO A 591 20.60 33.41 34.92
CA PRO A 591 21.38 34.29 35.78
C PRO A 591 20.51 34.98 36.87
N GLU A 592 19.18 35.04 36.67
CA GLU A 592 18.26 35.69 37.60
C GLU A 592 17.68 34.72 38.65
N HIS A 593 17.90 33.40 38.48
CA HIS A 593 17.34 32.42 39.37
C HIS A 593 18.08 32.33 40.73
N ALA A 594 17.34 32.18 41.82
CA ALA A 594 17.88 32.16 43.21
C ALA A 594 18.95 31.07 43.44
N LEU A 595 18.80 29.86 42.80
CA LEU A 595 19.80 28.79 42.89
C LEU A 595 21.09 29.13 42.17
N VAL A 596 21.05 29.87 41.07
CA VAL A 596 22.25 30.33 40.34
C VAL A 596 22.92 31.45 41.12
N SER A 597 22.20 32.36 41.75
CA SER A 597 22.74 33.37 42.67
C SER A 597 23.38 32.70 43.91
N ARG A 598 22.79 31.64 44.46
CA ARG A 598 23.37 30.85 45.54
C ARG A 598 24.64 30.15 45.10
N LEU A 599 24.68 29.59 43.89
CA LEU A 599 25.85 28.94 43.30
C LEU A 599 27.03 29.94 43.22
N GLU A 600 26.78 31.17 42.74
CA GLU A 600 27.79 32.21 42.61
C GLU A 600 28.48 32.53 43.95
N GLY A 601 27.70 32.54 45.06
CA GLY A 601 28.18 32.81 46.43
C GLY A 601 28.75 31.58 47.15
N THR A 602 28.75 30.39 46.52
CA THR A 602 29.24 29.14 47.15
C THR A 602 30.66 28.82 46.66
N GLU A 603 31.48 28.22 47.54
CA GLU A 603 32.85 27.80 47.23
C GLU A 603 33.10 26.32 47.58
N GLY A 604 34.21 25.75 47.08
CA GLY A 604 34.68 24.39 47.38
C GLY A 604 33.72 23.28 46.96
N ASP A 605 33.60 22.23 47.77
CA ASP A 605 32.79 21.03 47.46
C ASP A 605 31.31 21.37 47.28
N GLY A 606 30.79 22.34 48.03
CA GLY A 606 29.39 22.78 47.89
C GLY A 606 29.08 23.39 46.51
N PHE A 607 30.07 24.09 45.93
CA PHE A 607 29.95 24.62 44.56
C PHE A 607 29.88 23.48 43.52
N ASN A 608 30.77 22.48 43.66
CA ASN A 608 30.79 21.34 42.78
C ASN A 608 29.48 20.50 42.85
N ASP A 609 28.98 20.25 44.06
CA ASP A 609 27.77 19.53 44.28
C ASP A 609 26.55 20.27 43.70
N LEU A 610 26.43 21.58 43.89
CA LEU A 610 25.33 22.38 43.36
C LEU A 610 25.40 22.48 41.82
N SER A 611 26.60 22.62 41.25
CA SER A 611 26.77 22.58 39.77
C SER A 611 26.30 21.25 39.16
N ARG A 612 26.61 20.12 39.81
CA ARG A 612 26.15 18.80 39.37
C ARG A 612 24.65 18.62 39.55
N ILE A 613 24.05 19.09 40.65
CA ILE A 613 22.60 19.06 40.86
C ILE A 613 21.88 19.82 39.73
N LEU A 614 22.38 21.00 39.34
CA LEU A 614 21.78 21.79 38.27
C LEU A 614 21.86 21.06 36.90
N LEU A 615 23.00 20.41 36.59
CA LEU A 615 23.12 19.60 35.39
C LEU A 615 22.18 18.39 35.41
N ASP A 616 22.20 17.63 36.53
CA ASP A 616 21.37 16.43 36.69
C ASP A 616 19.86 16.75 36.55
N GLN A 617 19.42 17.87 37.17
CA GLN A 617 18.02 18.35 37.08
C GLN A 617 17.68 18.73 35.63
N ALA A 618 18.57 19.42 34.93
CA ALA A 618 18.35 19.83 33.56
C ALA A 618 18.26 18.61 32.63
N ILE A 619 19.10 17.58 32.80
CA ILE A 619 19.05 16.32 32.07
C ILE A 619 17.71 15.60 32.31
N ILE A 620 17.28 15.51 33.58
CA ILE A 620 16.00 14.87 33.92
C ILE A 620 14.81 15.61 33.28
N ALA A 621 14.86 16.96 33.32
CA ALA A 621 13.79 17.79 32.73
C ALA A 621 13.63 17.57 31.23
N GLU A 622 14.69 17.22 30.51
CA GLU A 622 14.71 16.88 29.09
C GLU A 622 14.45 15.38 28.82
N GLY A 623 14.05 14.60 29.84
CA GLY A 623 13.78 13.17 29.70
C GLY A 623 15.03 12.31 29.59
N GLY A 624 16.21 12.85 29.90
CA GLY A 624 17.47 12.11 29.99
C GLY A 624 17.52 11.21 31.22
N HIS A 625 18.43 10.23 31.20
CA HIS A 625 18.73 9.38 32.35
C HIS A 625 20.05 9.80 32.99
N LEU A 626 20.09 9.71 34.32
CA LEU A 626 21.33 9.94 35.06
C LEU A 626 22.12 8.63 35.15
N ASP A 627 23.44 8.70 34.99
CA ASP A 627 24.34 7.56 35.16
C ASP A 627 24.34 7.05 36.62
N ASP A 628 24.30 7.97 37.59
CA ASP A 628 24.22 7.67 39.03
C ASP A 628 23.09 8.44 39.72
N PRO A 629 21.81 7.97 39.64
CA PRO A 629 20.69 8.59 40.33
C PRO A 629 20.83 8.62 41.85
N ALA A 630 21.58 7.66 42.44
CA ALA A 630 21.79 7.59 43.89
C ALA A 630 22.70 8.74 44.38
N ALA A 631 23.74 9.06 43.62
CA ALA A 631 24.60 10.21 43.89
C ALA A 631 23.84 11.54 43.83
N TYR A 632 22.98 11.71 42.80
CA TYR A 632 22.09 12.87 42.69
C TYR A 632 21.20 13.03 43.92
N VAL A 633 20.49 11.99 44.34
CA VAL A 633 19.61 12.02 45.53
C VAL A 633 20.41 12.36 46.78
N LYS A 634 21.62 11.82 46.96
CA LYS A 634 22.51 12.14 48.10
C LYS A 634 22.90 13.62 48.14
N ARG A 635 23.33 14.19 47.00
CA ARG A 635 23.69 15.61 46.88
C ARG A 635 22.49 16.52 47.16
N LEU A 636 21.31 16.17 46.59
CA LEU A 636 20.06 16.92 46.79
C LEU A 636 19.64 16.93 48.26
N ASN A 637 19.68 15.77 48.95
CA ASN A 637 19.39 15.68 50.36
C ASN A 637 20.36 16.50 51.22
N ALA A 638 21.66 16.52 50.88
CA ALA A 638 22.63 17.36 51.59
C ALA A 638 22.32 18.85 51.40
N LEU A 639 21.94 19.27 50.21
CA LEU A 639 21.55 20.66 49.90
C LEU A 639 20.27 21.10 50.66
N LEU A 640 19.28 20.21 50.79
CA LEU A 640 18.00 20.48 51.48
C LEU A 640 18.16 20.46 52.99
N SER A 641 19.20 19.84 53.54
CA SER A 641 19.48 19.75 54.97
C SER A 641 20.43 20.83 55.48
N ALA A 642 21.05 21.60 54.58
CA ALA A 642 21.95 22.73 54.87
C ALA A 642 21.15 24.06 54.90
#